data_2514bae3dad538b4033bd4787b7707a4
#
_entry.id   2514bae3dad538b4033bd4787b7707a4
#
_cell.length_a   1.000
_cell.length_b   1.000
_cell.length_c   1.000
_cell.angle_alpha   90.00
_cell.angle_beta   90.00
_cell.angle_gamma   90.00
#
_symmetry.space_group_name_H-M   'P 1'
#
loop_
_entity.id
_entity.type
_entity.pdbx_description
1 polymer ?
#
loop_
_entity_poly.entity_id
_entity_poly.type
_entity_poly.pdbx_seq_one_letter_code
_entity_poly.pdbx_strand_id
1 'polypeptide(L)'
;MNRTSINHSALVLSVAMATAWPLSPALADKGGTPHKDGVHPIFGLAAPSDGPFPSDRFSIADAAQNTCERVNLPMPADCVANKSTCIELGLVNQLDGFNNRPRIAIPFNGDIDLSTVKNENIFIVKLGDAVIDGAPDCLTAPAVNEDEVVPRPDAGWVVGIDQAAWDRETGTLYVEAAELLEQHTRYAVFVTRGVKDRSGEPIEIPKAFKKAIGDEDEAPVDPAIAVYEATLRRAVAQARFFGVKRHDIAVASVFTTLSVTAAIEKIRAATMATPPPAADFDIASEISASLFRRIEHGARAVFDLSKIGKITYNRHFCSVHEGKIPPSCPPNPSLPKFTDPDGNILSLSVPSNAILPLLRSIPGASPDPYAIKTLAFFRIQVPNYLQADATLVPFGTYSGTPKQFGTTDVYLELILPSGTPPDGGWPVVIWGYESSASGLNGSQMRVAAYFASQRIATLCWNPVGFGFGPASTVTVAQTGKPDLTFSFAGRSNDVDGDGNYDGDKTWLGVNERRILFDRDANRQTIADITQIIRAIEAGVDVDGVRLNPERVYYGGLSKGAVEGVLAAAVEPRFKAVALSSPNGFLEYQKVPEQRSAYLGLMLQQHVPSLINPPGTPVITQLGGVPVTAPSSADCAAPCTAFYNENMPDPGQPPLVNTIAGALEIQEYFERLEWLNANNAAGAFMEYLGTKSINPPARPVLIQMARGDRTTVNPNVAEGIRFGMLADRVTLYRHDLFVTAPSTVDRIKKLTPAEKLSLSEPHAFLVGTDTVAHPATPSVAALMKDIAHEAQDQIAAFFNSKDKIPIPIDPDGAGSLFETPAVLPNPMDFGFIFLP
;
A
#
# COMPACT_ATOMS: atom_id res chain seq x y z
N MET A 1 -15.21 -46.53 44.00
CA MET A 1 -15.97 -45.90 45.10
C MET A 1 -15.64 -44.46 45.14
N ASN A 2 -16.70 -43.68 45.06
CA ASN A 2 -16.85 -42.23 45.24
C ASN A 2 -16.07 -41.23 44.40
N ARG A 3 -16.81 -40.69 43.47
CA ARG A 3 -16.68 -39.39 42.83
C ARG A 3 -17.06 -38.30 43.87
N THR A 4 -16.31 -37.21 43.84
CA THR A 4 -16.83 -35.93 44.32
C THR A 4 -16.54 -34.88 43.26
N SER A 5 -17.61 -34.41 42.65
CA SER A 5 -17.66 -33.26 41.76
C SER A 5 -17.62 -31.98 42.55
N ILE A 6 -16.75 -31.02 42.17
CA ILE A 6 -16.79 -29.65 42.67
C ILE A 6 -17.23 -28.76 41.51
N ASN A 7 -18.48 -28.27 41.61
CA ASN A 7 -18.99 -27.19 40.77
C ASN A 7 -18.29 -25.87 41.15
N HIS A 8 -17.64 -25.24 40.17
CA HIS A 8 -17.30 -23.83 40.26
C HIS A 8 -18.17 -23.06 39.28
N SER A 9 -19.20 -22.44 39.82
CA SER A 9 -19.96 -21.40 39.14
C SER A 9 -19.08 -20.15 39.15
N ALA A 10 -18.51 -19.80 37.99
CA ALA A 10 -17.86 -18.52 37.77
C ALA A 10 -18.95 -17.49 37.46
N LEU A 11 -19.12 -16.55 38.36
CA LEU A 11 -19.93 -15.34 38.17
C LEU A 11 -19.19 -14.44 37.17
N VAL A 12 -19.67 -14.36 35.95
CA VAL A 12 -19.20 -13.40 34.96
C VAL A 12 -19.85 -12.05 35.29
N LEU A 13 -19.11 -11.18 35.94
CA LEU A 13 -19.44 -9.75 36.03
C LEU A 13 -18.97 -9.10 34.72
N SER A 14 -19.86 -8.90 33.76
CA SER A 14 -19.63 -8.05 32.60
C SER A 14 -19.67 -6.59 33.05
N VAL A 15 -18.50 -6.02 33.30
CA VAL A 15 -18.34 -4.58 33.39
C VAL A 15 -18.04 -4.09 31.98
N ALA A 16 -19.07 -3.65 31.26
CA ALA A 16 -18.90 -2.84 30.07
C ALA A 16 -18.43 -1.45 30.51
N MET A 17 -17.10 -1.22 30.53
CA MET A 17 -16.55 0.11 30.54
C MET A 17 -16.24 0.51 29.09
N ALA A 18 -17.17 1.25 28.51
CA ALA A 18 -16.86 2.06 27.33
C ALA A 18 -15.89 3.17 27.78
N THR A 19 -14.61 3.03 27.43
CA THR A 19 -13.64 4.11 27.53
C THR A 19 -13.46 4.72 26.14
N ALA A 20 -14.49 5.46 25.74
CA ALA A 20 -14.31 6.51 24.75
C ALA A 20 -13.23 7.49 25.21
N TRP A 21 -12.55 8.13 24.28
CA TRP A 21 -11.79 9.38 24.53
C TRP A 21 -12.58 10.21 25.53
N PRO A 22 -11.93 11.00 26.43
CA PRO A 22 -12.67 11.77 27.37
C PRO A 22 -13.55 12.76 26.59
N LEU A 23 -14.77 12.31 26.29
CA LEU A 23 -15.85 13.15 25.82
C LEU A 23 -16.06 14.15 26.93
N SER A 24 -15.85 15.43 26.65
CA SER A 24 -16.41 16.47 27.50
C SER A 24 -17.87 16.13 27.74
N PRO A 25 -18.37 16.17 28.98
CA PRO A 25 -19.76 15.91 29.26
C PRO A 25 -20.59 17.11 28.84
N ALA A 26 -20.72 17.30 27.54
CA ALA A 26 -21.55 18.33 26.96
C ALA A 26 -22.54 17.67 26.00
N LEU A 27 -23.80 17.73 26.43
CA LEU A 27 -24.95 17.59 25.56
C LEU A 27 -25.49 16.19 25.30
N ALA A 28 -25.88 15.49 26.38
CA ALA A 28 -27.01 14.59 26.29
C ALA A 28 -28.29 15.44 26.35
N ASP A 29 -28.71 16.09 25.26
CA ASP A 29 -30.06 16.65 25.20
C ASP A 29 -31.03 15.58 24.70
N LYS A 30 -31.83 15.09 25.61
CA LYS A 30 -32.97 14.19 25.34
C LYS A 30 -34.13 15.01 24.85
N GLY A 31 -34.27 15.21 23.56
CA GLY A 31 -35.49 15.63 22.90
C GLY A 31 -35.75 17.15 22.87
N GLY A 32 -35.39 17.78 21.78
CA GLY A 32 -36.18 18.77 21.08
C GLY A 32 -36.66 20.06 21.82
N THR A 33 -35.81 20.72 22.62
CA THR A 33 -36.06 22.13 22.89
C THR A 33 -35.23 22.95 21.89
N PRO A 34 -35.82 23.99 21.25
CA PRO A 34 -35.04 24.90 20.39
C PRO A 34 -33.90 25.50 21.19
N HIS A 35 -32.64 25.30 20.75
CA HIS A 35 -31.50 25.99 21.34
C HIS A 35 -31.73 27.52 21.21
N LYS A 36 -31.63 28.24 22.30
CA LYS A 36 -31.91 29.66 22.38
C LYS A 36 -30.98 30.51 21.49
N ASP A 37 -29.85 29.95 21.12
CA ASP A 37 -28.79 30.55 20.30
C ASP A 37 -28.64 29.89 18.89
N GLY A 38 -29.64 29.10 18.45
CA GLY A 38 -29.61 28.37 17.15
C GLY A 38 -28.61 27.24 17.10
N VAL A 39 -28.69 26.38 16.05
CA VAL A 39 -27.73 25.34 15.77
C VAL A 39 -26.46 25.95 15.14
N HIS A 40 -25.30 25.61 15.66
CA HIS A 40 -24.02 26.10 15.15
C HIS A 40 -22.91 25.03 15.28
N PRO A 41 -21.85 25.10 14.44
CA PRO A 41 -20.67 24.28 14.64
C PRO A 41 -20.00 24.62 15.97
N ILE A 42 -19.45 23.64 16.64
CA ILE A 42 -18.61 23.88 17.82
C ILE A 42 -17.26 24.39 17.34
N PHE A 43 -16.71 25.40 18.04
CA PHE A 43 -15.36 25.90 17.78
C PHE A 43 -14.63 26.12 19.09
N GLY A 44 -13.66 25.24 19.33
CA GLY A 44 -12.70 25.30 20.43
C GLY A 44 -11.32 24.89 19.91
N LEU A 45 -10.29 25.18 20.69
CA LEU A 45 -8.88 24.95 20.33
C LEU A 45 -8.14 24.09 21.37
N ALA A 46 -8.88 23.44 22.29
CA ALA A 46 -8.30 22.67 23.37
C ALA A 46 -8.10 21.18 23.01
N ALA A 47 -9.06 20.58 22.28
CA ALA A 47 -9.02 19.19 21.86
C ALA A 47 -9.49 19.06 20.41
N PRO A 48 -9.08 17.99 19.70
CA PRO A 48 -9.54 17.73 18.32
C PRO A 48 -11.06 17.62 18.15
N SER A 49 -11.77 17.20 19.21
CA SER A 49 -13.24 17.12 19.25
C SER A 49 -13.94 18.45 19.52
N ASP A 50 -13.21 19.51 19.86
CA ASP A 50 -13.78 20.80 20.25
C ASP A 50 -13.96 21.75 19.06
N GLY A 51 -13.65 21.32 17.84
CA GLY A 51 -13.77 22.14 16.63
C GLY A 51 -13.54 21.32 15.37
N PRO A 52 -13.61 21.96 14.19
CA PRO A 52 -13.30 21.24 12.95
C PRO A 52 -11.86 20.69 12.97
N PHE A 53 -11.74 19.43 12.62
CA PHE A 53 -10.47 18.69 12.48
C PHE A 53 -10.37 18.12 11.06
N PRO A 54 -9.18 18.07 10.40
CA PRO A 54 -7.85 18.43 10.91
C PRO A 54 -7.63 19.92 11.15
N SER A 55 -6.59 20.22 11.99
CA SER A 55 -6.26 21.60 12.35
C SER A 55 -4.78 21.72 12.77
N ASP A 56 -4.06 22.69 12.20
CA ASP A 56 -2.66 23.01 12.57
C ASP A 56 -2.54 23.50 14.02
N ARG A 57 -3.66 23.76 14.69
CA ARG A 57 -3.66 23.95 16.14
C ARG A 57 -3.05 22.75 16.88
N PHE A 58 -3.13 21.57 16.30
CA PHE A 58 -2.57 20.31 16.82
C PHE A 58 -1.25 19.94 16.16
N SER A 59 -0.50 20.95 15.74
CA SER A 59 0.89 20.83 15.29
C SER A 59 1.81 21.64 16.20
N ILE A 60 3.10 21.30 16.19
CA ILE A 60 4.16 22.07 16.86
C ILE A 60 5.25 22.41 15.83
N ALA A 61 5.92 23.54 16.03
CA ALA A 61 7.00 23.96 15.16
C ALA A 61 8.15 22.94 15.14
N ASP A 62 8.58 22.53 13.96
CA ASP A 62 9.70 21.63 13.70
C ASP A 62 10.43 21.99 12.42
N ALA A 63 11.53 22.74 12.52
CA ALA A 63 12.34 23.20 11.40
C ALA A 63 13.05 22.07 10.61
N ALA A 64 12.99 20.84 11.09
CA ALA A 64 13.51 19.67 10.36
C ALA A 64 12.55 19.17 9.29
N GLN A 65 11.32 19.67 9.25
CA GLN A 65 10.26 19.23 8.36
C GLN A 65 10.05 20.19 7.19
N ASN A 66 9.57 19.68 6.06
CA ASN A 66 9.19 20.49 4.89
C ASN A 66 8.03 21.44 5.20
N THR A 67 7.14 21.04 6.09
CA THR A 67 5.98 21.84 6.53
C THR A 67 6.33 22.83 7.62
N CYS A 68 7.56 22.82 8.17
CA CYS A 68 7.99 23.50 9.38
C CYS A 68 7.24 23.08 10.65
N GLU A 69 6.44 22.04 10.57
CA GLU A 69 5.55 21.58 11.62
C GLU A 69 5.62 20.07 11.78
N ARG A 70 5.22 19.61 12.93
CA ARG A 70 5.03 18.20 13.25
C ARG A 70 3.73 18.05 14.04
N VAL A 71 2.96 17.04 13.68
CA VAL A 71 1.71 16.70 14.38
C VAL A 71 1.95 16.47 15.87
N ASN A 72 1.04 16.95 16.71
CA ASN A 72 1.10 16.84 18.16
C ASN A 72 -0.30 16.66 18.74
N LEU A 73 -0.93 15.54 18.44
CA LEU A 73 -2.23 15.17 19.01
C LEU A 73 -2.09 14.78 20.48
N PRO A 74 -3.09 15.10 21.32
CA PRO A 74 -3.11 14.68 22.72
C PRO A 74 -3.19 13.15 22.82
N MET A 75 -2.46 12.60 23.78
CA MET A 75 -2.48 11.17 24.08
C MET A 75 -3.63 10.83 25.03
N PRO A 76 -4.25 9.63 24.92
CA PRO A 76 -5.19 9.15 25.93
C PRO A 76 -4.57 9.18 27.33
N ALA A 77 -5.37 9.52 28.33
CA ALA A 77 -4.92 9.60 29.72
C ALA A 77 -4.45 8.24 30.28
N ASP A 78 -5.01 7.15 29.79
CA ASP A 78 -4.64 5.76 30.17
C ASP A 78 -4.15 5.00 28.95
N CYS A 79 -2.83 4.99 28.76
CA CYS A 79 -2.19 4.22 27.69
C CYS A 79 -2.02 2.72 28.00
N VAL A 80 -2.44 2.24 29.16
CA VAL A 80 -2.52 0.80 29.43
C VAL A 80 -3.84 0.25 28.88
N ALA A 81 -4.94 0.93 29.17
CA ALA A 81 -6.25 0.56 28.64
C ALA A 81 -6.39 0.83 27.12
N ASN A 82 -5.70 1.85 26.62
CA ASN A 82 -5.77 2.30 25.21
C ASN A 82 -4.42 2.09 24.50
N LYS A 83 -3.81 0.94 24.70
CA LYS A 83 -2.43 0.68 24.29
C LYS A 83 -2.22 0.86 22.78
N SER A 84 -3.10 0.31 21.96
CA SER A 84 -2.97 0.40 20.50
C SER A 84 -3.14 1.84 20.00
N THR A 85 -4.16 2.54 20.48
CA THR A 85 -4.39 3.97 20.15
C THR A 85 -3.19 4.84 20.57
N CYS A 86 -2.61 4.63 21.75
CA CYS A 86 -1.42 5.37 22.16
C CYS A 86 -0.21 5.12 21.26
N ILE A 87 -0.02 3.89 20.79
CA ILE A 87 1.05 3.58 19.85
C ILE A 87 0.80 4.26 18.52
N GLU A 88 -0.42 4.15 17.97
CA GLU A 88 -0.81 4.76 16.72
C GLU A 88 -0.64 6.30 16.76
N LEU A 89 -1.15 6.96 17.80
CA LEU A 89 -0.99 8.40 17.96
C LEU A 89 0.48 8.80 18.18
N GLY A 90 1.25 7.98 18.88
CA GLY A 90 2.69 8.20 19.02
C GLY A 90 3.43 8.13 17.69
N LEU A 91 2.93 7.35 16.72
CA LEU A 91 3.46 7.27 15.36
C LEU A 91 2.95 8.42 14.49
N VAL A 92 1.66 8.78 14.57
CA VAL A 92 1.08 9.94 13.89
C VAL A 92 1.78 11.23 14.31
N ASN A 93 2.08 11.38 15.61
CA ASN A 93 2.80 12.53 16.14
C ASN A 93 4.28 12.64 15.69
N GLN A 94 4.75 11.75 14.81
CA GLN A 94 6.05 11.85 14.14
C GLN A 94 5.94 12.37 12.71
N LEU A 95 4.73 12.52 12.18
CA LEU A 95 4.48 12.99 10.82
C LEU A 95 4.56 14.51 10.74
N ASP A 96 4.96 15.02 9.58
CA ASP A 96 5.13 16.44 9.34
C ASP A 96 3.87 17.14 8.83
N GLY A 97 2.71 16.51 8.95
CA GLY A 97 1.43 17.07 8.55
C GLY A 97 0.30 16.05 8.60
N PHE A 98 -0.90 16.52 8.24
CA PHE A 98 -2.11 15.72 8.21
C PHE A 98 -2.20 14.86 6.95
N ASN A 99 -3.10 13.88 6.97
CA ASN A 99 -3.37 13.02 5.82
C ASN A 99 -3.66 13.86 4.57
N ASN A 100 -3.21 13.45 3.41
CA ASN A 100 -3.53 14.08 2.13
C ASN A 100 -4.90 13.67 1.56
N ARG A 101 -5.58 12.75 2.23
CA ARG A 101 -7.01 12.47 2.08
C ARG A 101 -7.63 12.39 3.47
N PRO A 102 -7.78 13.55 4.16
CA PRO A 102 -8.16 13.56 5.55
C PRO A 102 -9.66 13.30 5.71
N ARG A 103 -10.00 12.55 6.74
CA ARG A 103 -11.34 12.52 7.28
C ARG A 103 -11.55 13.76 8.15
N ILE A 104 -12.49 14.57 7.74
CA ILE A 104 -12.79 15.86 8.38
C ILE A 104 -13.93 15.67 9.36
N ALA A 105 -13.74 16.04 10.62
CA ALA A 105 -14.75 16.04 11.66
C ALA A 105 -15.24 17.47 11.91
N ILE A 106 -16.54 17.69 11.92
CA ILE A 106 -17.17 18.99 12.17
C ILE A 106 -18.24 18.79 13.25
N PRO A 107 -17.94 19.09 14.52
CA PRO A 107 -18.90 18.95 15.61
C PRO A 107 -19.91 20.09 15.60
N PHE A 108 -21.16 19.81 15.97
CA PHE A 108 -22.27 20.75 16.09
C PHE A 108 -22.93 20.64 17.47
N ASN A 109 -23.55 21.72 17.91
CA ASN A 109 -24.33 21.76 19.16
C ASN A 109 -25.76 21.25 19.02
N GLY A 110 -26.18 20.83 17.81
CA GLY A 110 -27.51 20.29 17.52
C GLY A 110 -27.60 19.65 16.15
N ASP A 111 -28.72 19.01 15.85
CA ASP A 111 -28.95 18.27 14.61
C ASP A 111 -29.01 19.17 13.38
N ILE A 112 -28.37 18.77 12.31
CA ILE A 112 -28.37 19.43 10.99
C ILE A 112 -29.26 18.70 9.98
N ASP A 113 -29.65 19.39 8.92
CA ASP A 113 -30.32 18.84 7.75
C ASP A 113 -29.25 18.30 6.76
N LEU A 114 -29.07 16.98 6.73
CA LEU A 114 -28.09 16.32 5.88
C LEU A 114 -28.29 16.57 4.38
N SER A 115 -29.50 16.93 3.94
CA SER A 115 -29.76 17.28 2.54
C SER A 115 -29.04 18.58 2.11
N THR A 116 -28.58 19.38 3.08
CA THR A 116 -27.83 20.61 2.88
C THR A 116 -26.30 20.43 2.97
N VAL A 117 -25.83 19.22 3.31
CA VAL A 117 -24.43 18.84 3.29
C VAL A 117 -24.01 18.57 1.85
N LYS A 118 -23.42 19.59 1.22
CA LYS A 118 -23.05 19.61 -0.20
C LYS A 118 -21.79 20.42 -0.42
N ASN A 119 -21.16 20.23 -1.57
CA ASN A 119 -19.90 20.89 -1.94
C ASN A 119 -19.98 22.44 -2.00
N GLU A 120 -21.17 23.01 -2.21
CA GLU A 120 -21.36 24.45 -2.14
C GLU A 120 -21.34 25.00 -0.69
N ASN A 121 -21.61 24.14 0.29
CA ASN A 121 -21.77 24.53 1.69
C ASN A 121 -20.61 24.09 2.58
N ILE A 122 -19.91 23.01 2.20
CA ILE A 122 -18.70 22.51 2.87
C ILE A 122 -17.69 22.18 1.79
N PHE A 123 -16.52 22.78 1.85
CA PHE A 123 -15.45 22.58 0.86
C PHE A 123 -14.09 22.92 1.43
N ILE A 124 -13.05 22.51 0.73
CA ILE A 124 -11.65 22.68 1.08
C ILE A 124 -11.01 23.60 0.05
N VAL A 125 -10.21 24.57 0.49
CA VAL A 125 -9.49 25.50 -0.41
C VAL A 125 -8.01 25.39 -0.19
N LYS A 126 -7.23 25.23 -1.26
CA LYS A 126 -5.77 25.31 -1.24
C LYS A 126 -5.34 26.73 -0.94
N LEU A 127 -4.57 26.92 0.13
CA LEU A 127 -3.98 28.22 0.53
C LEU A 127 -2.57 28.41 0.00
N GLY A 128 -1.91 27.35 -0.38
CA GLY A 128 -0.59 27.34 -1.01
C GLY A 128 0.36 26.30 -0.43
N ASP A 129 1.39 26.01 -1.19
CA ASP A 129 2.44 25.06 -0.84
C ASP A 129 3.25 25.55 0.38
N ALA A 130 3.61 24.65 1.28
CA ALA A 130 4.54 24.92 2.39
C ALA A 130 6.02 24.83 1.96
N VAL A 131 6.30 24.44 0.71
CA VAL A 131 7.65 24.40 0.12
C VAL A 131 7.69 25.35 -1.07
N ILE A 132 8.59 26.34 -1.04
CA ILE A 132 8.77 27.30 -2.13
C ILE A 132 10.22 27.19 -2.61
N ASP A 133 10.41 27.08 -3.92
CA ASP A 133 11.74 26.96 -4.54
C ASP A 133 12.62 25.87 -3.87
N GLY A 134 11.97 24.78 -3.40
CA GLY A 134 12.64 23.66 -2.74
C GLY A 134 13.04 23.90 -1.28
N ALA A 135 12.60 24.99 -0.66
CA ALA A 135 12.82 25.27 0.76
C ALA A 135 11.50 25.42 1.52
N PRO A 136 11.44 25.01 2.81
CA PRO A 136 10.26 25.20 3.63
C PRO A 136 9.88 26.67 3.79
N ASP A 137 8.61 26.99 3.63
CA ASP A 137 8.02 28.30 3.91
C ASP A 137 7.43 28.30 5.33
N CYS A 138 8.32 28.47 6.31
CA CYS A 138 7.89 28.60 7.70
C CYS A 138 7.23 29.96 7.92
N LEU A 139 5.90 30.02 7.90
CA LEU A 139 5.16 31.23 8.19
C LEU A 139 5.49 31.71 9.62
N THR A 140 6.39 32.68 9.71
CA THR A 140 6.43 33.54 10.90
C THR A 140 5.19 34.42 10.79
N ALA A 141 4.22 34.26 11.70
CA ALA A 141 2.98 35.02 11.66
C ALA A 141 3.27 36.54 11.75
N PRO A 142 3.27 37.29 10.65
CA PRO A 142 3.26 38.76 10.74
C PRO A 142 1.85 39.19 11.17
N ALA A 143 1.76 40.32 11.85
CA ALA A 143 0.50 40.99 12.05
C ALA A 143 -0.16 41.18 10.68
N VAL A 144 -1.29 40.52 10.43
CA VAL A 144 -1.93 40.54 9.13
C VAL A 144 -2.93 41.67 9.11
N ASN A 145 -2.63 42.69 8.33
CA ASN A 145 -3.66 43.62 7.86
C ASN A 145 -4.49 42.85 6.80
N GLU A 146 -5.73 42.50 7.10
CA GLU A 146 -6.61 41.70 6.23
C GLU A 146 -6.80 42.32 4.84
N ASP A 147 -6.71 43.68 4.73
CA ASP A 147 -6.79 44.38 3.45
C ASP A 147 -5.58 44.15 2.55
N GLU A 148 -4.44 43.75 3.10
CA GLU A 148 -3.20 43.45 2.39
C GLU A 148 -3.02 41.98 2.04
N VAL A 149 -3.96 41.10 2.44
CA VAL A 149 -3.87 39.65 2.14
C VAL A 149 -4.08 39.44 0.65
N VAL A 150 -3.05 38.92 0.01
CA VAL A 150 -3.09 38.46 -1.38
C VAL A 150 -2.93 36.93 -1.39
N PRO A 151 -3.74 36.19 -2.17
CA PRO A 151 -3.56 34.75 -2.34
C PRO A 151 -2.18 34.48 -2.93
N ARG A 152 -1.60 33.35 -2.56
CA ARG A 152 -0.37 32.87 -3.23
C ARG A 152 -0.71 32.48 -4.68
N PRO A 153 0.26 32.53 -5.60
CA PRO A 153 0.02 32.18 -7.01
C PRO A 153 -0.45 30.74 -7.21
N ASP A 154 -0.10 29.84 -6.30
CA ASP A 154 -0.46 28.43 -6.28
C ASP A 154 -1.74 28.12 -5.46
N ALA A 155 -2.38 29.14 -4.87
CA ALA A 155 -3.62 29.03 -4.11
C ALA A 155 -4.87 28.99 -5.02
N GLY A 156 -6.01 28.54 -4.46
CA GLY A 156 -7.31 28.71 -5.07
C GLY A 156 -7.96 27.47 -5.64
N TRP A 157 -7.27 26.33 -5.61
CA TRP A 157 -7.92 25.06 -5.93
C TRP A 157 -8.95 24.72 -4.85
N VAL A 158 -10.19 24.46 -5.28
CA VAL A 158 -11.32 24.14 -4.40
C VAL A 158 -11.67 22.68 -4.58
N VAL A 159 -11.63 21.94 -3.48
CA VAL A 159 -11.96 20.53 -3.41
C VAL A 159 -13.29 20.35 -2.66
N GLY A 160 -14.16 19.54 -3.20
CA GLY A 160 -15.42 19.14 -2.57
C GLY A 160 -15.23 18.14 -1.44
N ILE A 161 -16.37 17.72 -0.89
CA ILE A 161 -16.45 16.67 0.12
C ILE A 161 -17.18 15.44 -0.43
N ASP A 162 -16.91 14.28 0.14
CA ASP A 162 -17.57 13.01 -0.15
C ASP A 162 -17.78 12.22 1.16
N GLN A 163 -18.40 11.02 1.07
CA GLN A 163 -18.55 10.05 2.15
C GLN A 163 -19.06 10.66 3.48
N ALA A 164 -20.08 11.50 3.41
CA ALA A 164 -20.60 12.20 4.58
C ALA A 164 -21.39 11.28 5.52
N ALA A 165 -20.97 11.22 6.79
CA ALA A 165 -21.63 10.45 7.85
C ALA A 165 -21.93 11.35 9.06
N TRP A 166 -23.16 11.33 9.51
CA TRP A 166 -23.60 12.06 10.70
C TRP A 166 -23.65 11.12 11.91
N ASP A 167 -22.83 11.38 12.90
CA ASP A 167 -22.91 10.67 14.16
C ASP A 167 -23.76 11.45 15.17
N ARG A 168 -24.90 10.85 15.53
CA ARG A 168 -25.83 11.49 16.47
C ARG A 168 -25.38 11.47 17.91
N GLU A 169 -24.56 10.51 18.30
CA GLU A 169 -24.12 10.38 19.68
C GLU A 169 -23.18 11.52 20.05
N THR A 170 -22.25 11.84 19.15
CA THR A 170 -21.29 12.95 19.32
C THR A 170 -21.76 14.28 18.74
N GLY A 171 -22.84 14.31 17.93
CA GLY A 171 -23.26 15.47 17.19
C GLY A 171 -22.24 15.93 16.15
N THR A 172 -21.51 15.02 15.55
CA THR A 172 -20.41 15.32 14.64
C THR A 172 -20.71 14.85 13.22
N LEU A 173 -20.48 15.74 12.25
CA LEU A 173 -20.45 15.41 10.84
C LEU A 173 -19.02 15.00 10.45
N TYR A 174 -18.89 13.84 9.86
CA TYR A 174 -17.65 13.37 9.27
C TYR A 174 -17.77 13.39 7.75
N VAL A 175 -16.77 13.91 7.07
CA VAL A 175 -16.68 13.95 5.60
C VAL A 175 -15.25 13.67 5.18
N GLU A 176 -15.04 13.22 3.93
CA GLU A 176 -13.72 13.09 3.34
C GLU A 176 -13.50 14.13 2.23
N ALA A 177 -12.25 14.40 1.89
CA ALA A 177 -11.92 15.17 0.70
C ALA A 177 -12.32 14.38 -0.55
N ALA A 178 -13.06 15.00 -1.49
CA ALA A 178 -13.49 14.33 -2.73
C ALA A 178 -12.32 14.04 -3.69
N GLU A 179 -11.17 14.66 -3.47
CA GLU A 179 -9.96 14.52 -4.28
C GLU A 179 -8.73 14.37 -3.37
N LEU A 180 -7.66 13.80 -3.90
CA LEU A 180 -6.38 13.74 -3.20
C LEU A 180 -5.78 15.14 -3.10
N LEU A 181 -5.49 15.58 -1.88
CA LEU A 181 -4.85 16.85 -1.61
C LEU A 181 -3.33 16.76 -1.90
N GLU A 182 -2.75 17.85 -2.37
CA GLU A 182 -1.31 17.93 -2.63
C GLU A 182 -0.52 17.80 -1.32
N GLN A 183 0.68 17.22 -1.39
CA GLN A 183 1.57 17.07 -0.22
C GLN A 183 2.10 18.42 0.26
N HIS A 184 2.55 18.48 1.52
CA HIS A 184 3.14 19.65 2.20
C HIS A 184 2.48 20.98 1.84
N THR A 185 1.15 20.97 1.82
CA THR A 185 0.33 22.09 1.32
C THR A 185 -0.68 22.52 2.38
N ARG A 186 -0.85 23.82 2.55
CA ARG A 186 -1.86 24.39 3.47
C ARG A 186 -3.22 24.46 2.81
N TYR A 187 -4.20 24.01 3.55
CA TYR A 187 -5.61 24.04 3.15
C TYR A 187 -6.47 24.68 4.25
N ALA A 188 -7.62 25.20 3.85
CA ALA A 188 -8.67 25.57 4.77
C ALA A 188 -9.96 24.81 4.45
N VAL A 189 -10.57 24.20 5.46
CA VAL A 189 -11.95 23.72 5.41
C VAL A 189 -12.87 24.87 5.74
N PHE A 190 -13.87 25.11 4.91
CA PHE A 190 -14.92 26.09 5.15
C PHE A 190 -16.28 25.40 5.28
N VAL A 191 -17.01 25.76 6.31
CA VAL A 191 -18.43 25.41 6.49
C VAL A 191 -19.22 26.70 6.44
N THR A 192 -20.18 26.78 5.51
CA THR A 192 -20.98 28.01 5.32
C THR A 192 -22.35 27.89 6.00
N ARG A 193 -23.00 29.01 6.16
CA ARG A 193 -24.38 29.10 6.63
C ARG A 193 -25.41 28.53 5.62
N GLY A 194 -24.95 28.00 4.49
CA GLY A 194 -25.76 27.22 3.56
C GLY A 194 -26.13 25.85 4.14
N VAL A 195 -25.36 25.33 5.10
CA VAL A 195 -25.80 24.21 5.95
C VAL A 195 -26.94 24.71 6.84
N LYS A 196 -27.98 23.89 7.00
CA LYS A 196 -29.17 24.22 7.77
C LYS A 196 -29.37 23.25 8.93
N ASP A 197 -30.10 23.72 9.93
CA ASP A 197 -30.61 22.86 10.98
C ASP A 197 -31.84 22.05 10.51
N ARG A 198 -32.37 21.17 11.34
CA ARG A 198 -33.57 20.40 11.02
C ARG A 198 -34.85 21.21 10.85
N SER A 199 -34.88 22.45 11.34
CA SER A 199 -36.01 23.37 11.12
C SER A 199 -35.96 24.11 9.77
N GLY A 200 -34.84 23.97 9.06
CA GLY A 200 -34.55 24.61 7.78
C GLY A 200 -33.90 25.98 7.91
N GLU A 201 -33.54 26.39 9.13
CA GLU A 201 -32.84 27.66 9.37
C GLU A 201 -31.33 27.50 9.12
N PRO A 202 -30.68 28.54 8.58
CA PRO A 202 -29.20 28.52 8.43
C PRO A 202 -28.50 28.38 9.78
N ILE A 203 -27.44 27.56 9.85
CA ILE A 203 -26.61 27.46 11.05
C ILE A 203 -26.00 28.82 11.43
N GLU A 204 -25.82 29.03 12.73
CA GLU A 204 -25.27 30.26 13.27
C GLU A 204 -23.74 30.24 13.36
N ILE A 205 -23.11 31.41 13.47
CA ILE A 205 -21.67 31.56 13.63
C ILE A 205 -21.33 31.52 15.13
N PRO A 206 -20.51 30.57 15.62
CA PRO A 206 -20.12 30.50 17.03
C PRO A 206 -19.44 31.79 17.51
N LYS A 207 -19.73 32.26 18.73
CA LYS A 207 -19.03 33.40 19.33
C LYS A 207 -17.51 33.19 19.39
N ALA A 208 -17.08 32.00 19.77
CA ALA A 208 -15.67 31.67 19.83
C ALA A 208 -14.96 31.80 18.47
N PHE A 209 -15.64 31.43 17.36
CA PHE A 209 -15.11 31.62 16.02
C PHE A 209 -15.05 33.09 15.63
N LYS A 210 -16.10 33.90 15.92
CA LYS A 210 -16.07 35.35 15.69
C LYS A 210 -14.88 36.01 16.39
N LYS A 211 -14.62 35.63 17.64
CA LYS A 211 -13.45 36.09 18.41
C LYS A 211 -12.14 35.69 17.71
N ALA A 212 -11.98 34.43 17.35
CA ALA A 212 -10.77 33.92 16.71
C ALA A 212 -10.44 34.61 15.37
N ILE A 213 -11.48 34.99 14.60
CA ILE A 213 -11.28 35.71 13.33
C ILE A 213 -11.26 37.25 13.49
N GLY A 214 -11.27 37.78 14.73
CA GLY A 214 -11.06 39.20 15.02
C GLY A 214 -12.32 40.09 14.98
N ASP A 215 -13.52 39.51 15.08
CA ASP A 215 -14.77 40.24 15.17
C ASP A 215 -15.07 40.74 16.62
N GLU A 216 -14.25 40.33 17.59
CA GLU A 216 -14.30 40.72 19.00
C GLU A 216 -12.90 41.04 19.55
N ASP A 217 -12.78 42.14 20.32
CA ASP A 217 -11.48 42.70 20.81
C ASP A 217 -10.92 41.99 22.05
N GLU A 218 -10.48 40.77 21.96
CA GLU A 218 -9.78 40.11 23.06
C GLU A 218 -8.55 39.31 22.55
N ALA A 219 -7.36 39.68 22.99
CA ALA A 219 -6.14 39.04 22.57
C ALA A 219 -6.00 37.63 23.21
N PRO A 220 -5.58 36.61 22.46
CA PRO A 220 -5.31 35.26 23.01
C PRO A 220 -4.14 35.31 23.99
N VAL A 221 -4.28 34.57 25.09
CA VAL A 221 -3.26 34.48 26.16
C VAL A 221 -2.13 33.51 25.78
N ASP A 222 -2.45 32.48 24.98
CA ASP A 222 -1.49 31.46 24.54
C ASP A 222 -0.87 31.89 23.19
N PRO A 223 0.48 32.02 23.11
CA PRO A 223 1.14 32.38 21.86
C PRO A 223 0.92 31.39 20.70
N ALA A 224 0.76 30.09 20.98
CA ALA A 224 0.50 29.10 19.95
C ALA A 224 -0.92 29.24 19.36
N ILE A 225 -1.89 29.57 20.20
CA ILE A 225 -3.25 29.92 19.76
C ILE A 225 -3.21 31.18 18.92
N ALA A 226 -2.45 32.20 19.32
CA ALA A 226 -2.33 33.45 18.58
C ALA A 226 -1.80 33.24 17.15
N VAL A 227 -0.80 32.38 16.98
CA VAL A 227 -0.26 32.01 15.65
C VAL A 227 -1.33 31.32 14.81
N TYR A 228 -2.03 30.33 15.36
CA TYR A 228 -3.09 29.64 14.64
C TYR A 228 -4.24 30.56 14.26
N GLU A 229 -4.73 31.42 15.16
CA GLU A 229 -5.80 32.39 14.88
C GLU A 229 -5.37 33.39 13.81
N ALA A 230 -4.12 33.86 13.80
CA ALA A 230 -3.61 34.72 12.73
C ALA A 230 -3.64 34.00 11.37
N THR A 231 -3.27 32.73 11.31
CA THR A 231 -3.37 31.92 10.10
C THR A 231 -4.83 31.72 9.66
N LEU A 232 -5.73 31.47 10.61
CA LEU A 232 -7.16 31.33 10.36
C LEU A 232 -7.78 32.63 9.82
N ARG A 233 -7.46 33.81 10.42
CA ARG A 233 -7.89 35.13 9.92
C ARG A 233 -7.44 35.33 8.47
N ARG A 234 -6.20 35.01 8.17
CA ARG A 234 -5.66 35.09 6.80
C ARG A 234 -6.42 34.19 5.83
N ALA A 235 -6.75 32.95 6.22
CA ALA A 235 -7.54 32.02 5.40
C ALA A 235 -8.93 32.56 5.12
N VAL A 236 -9.63 33.05 6.15
CA VAL A 236 -10.96 33.69 6.02
C VAL A 236 -10.92 34.92 5.14
N ALA A 237 -9.88 35.77 5.25
CA ALA A 237 -9.70 36.92 4.38
C ALA A 237 -9.44 36.52 2.91
N GLN A 238 -8.75 35.42 2.68
CA GLN A 238 -8.53 34.86 1.33
C GLN A 238 -9.79 34.27 0.71
N ALA A 239 -10.76 33.80 1.50
CA ALA A 239 -11.98 33.17 1.01
C ALA A 239 -12.78 34.06 0.02
N ARG A 240 -12.66 35.38 0.14
CA ARG A 240 -13.26 36.35 -0.80
C ARG A 240 -12.80 36.16 -2.26
N PHE A 241 -11.56 35.73 -2.46
CA PHE A 241 -11.00 35.50 -3.81
C PHE A 241 -11.55 34.23 -4.47
N PHE A 242 -12.16 33.37 -3.67
CA PHE A 242 -12.79 32.13 -4.09
C PHE A 242 -14.31 32.21 -4.09
N GLY A 243 -14.85 33.45 -3.99
CA GLY A 243 -16.28 33.72 -4.07
C GLY A 243 -17.07 33.57 -2.75
N VAL A 244 -16.38 33.34 -1.63
CA VAL A 244 -16.99 33.13 -0.31
C VAL A 244 -16.93 34.42 0.50
N LYS A 245 -18.10 34.88 0.97
CA LYS A 245 -18.17 36.07 1.82
C LYS A 245 -17.92 35.72 3.27
N ARG A 246 -17.15 36.54 3.98
CA ARG A 246 -16.82 36.33 5.40
C ARG A 246 -18.05 36.04 6.28
N HIS A 247 -19.14 36.77 6.11
CA HIS A 247 -20.36 36.61 6.91
C HIS A 247 -21.16 35.34 6.56
N ASP A 248 -20.84 34.65 5.48
CA ASP A 248 -21.41 33.35 5.11
C ASP A 248 -20.66 32.19 5.71
N ILE A 249 -19.44 32.41 6.25
CA ILE A 249 -18.60 31.36 6.86
C ILE A 249 -19.08 31.13 8.30
N ALA A 250 -19.62 29.95 8.59
CA ALA A 250 -20.04 29.57 9.93
C ALA A 250 -18.84 29.12 10.78
N VAL A 251 -17.91 28.39 10.21
CA VAL A 251 -16.65 27.98 10.84
C VAL A 251 -15.62 27.61 9.77
N ALA A 252 -14.35 27.68 10.12
CA ALA A 252 -13.25 27.19 9.31
C ALA A 252 -12.15 26.55 10.17
N SER A 253 -11.35 25.69 9.55
CA SER A 253 -10.10 25.14 10.10
C SER A 253 -9.00 25.22 9.07
N VAL A 254 -7.76 25.47 9.50
CA VAL A 254 -6.58 25.43 8.63
C VAL A 254 -5.72 24.25 9.03
N PHE A 255 -5.26 23.50 8.04
CA PHE A 255 -4.37 22.36 8.22
C PHE A 255 -3.37 22.23 7.08
N THR A 256 -2.24 21.59 7.36
CA THR A 256 -1.15 21.34 6.42
C THR A 256 -1.00 19.86 6.18
N THR A 257 -1.00 19.42 4.91
CA THR A 257 -0.84 18.01 4.54
C THR A 257 0.62 17.56 4.70
N LEU A 258 0.82 16.27 4.96
CA LEU A 258 2.14 15.67 5.14
C LEU A 258 2.95 15.62 3.83
N SER A 259 4.26 15.46 3.94
CA SER A 259 5.16 15.19 2.82
C SER A 259 5.10 13.73 2.41
N VAL A 260 4.48 13.44 1.26
CA VAL A 260 4.28 12.07 0.76
C VAL A 260 5.59 11.45 0.30
N THR A 261 6.34 12.16 -0.55
CA THR A 261 7.49 11.60 -1.28
C THR A 261 8.83 11.75 -0.54
N ALA A 262 8.93 12.70 0.38
CA ALA A 262 10.21 13.13 0.98
C ALA A 262 11.01 11.98 1.61
N ALA A 263 10.35 11.02 2.27
CA ALA A 263 11.06 9.92 2.92
C ALA A 263 11.79 9.02 1.92
N ILE A 264 11.13 8.64 0.83
CA ILE A 264 11.76 7.77 -0.20
C ILE A 264 12.78 8.54 -1.04
N GLU A 265 12.58 9.83 -1.29
CA GLU A 265 13.57 10.68 -1.94
C GLU A 265 14.88 10.74 -1.13
N LYS A 266 14.78 10.94 0.19
CA LYS A 266 15.94 10.97 1.09
C LYS A 266 16.64 9.61 1.20
N ILE A 267 15.89 8.51 1.27
CA ILE A 267 16.46 7.16 1.28
C ILE A 267 17.21 6.92 -0.04
N ARG A 268 16.62 7.28 -1.18
CA ARG A 268 17.28 7.19 -2.46
C ARG A 268 18.56 8.06 -2.49
N ALA A 269 18.48 9.31 -2.06
CA ALA A 269 19.63 10.22 -2.02
C ALA A 269 20.76 9.68 -1.12
N ALA A 270 20.43 9.21 0.08
CA ALA A 270 21.39 8.59 0.98
C ALA A 270 22.02 7.33 0.38
N THR A 271 21.22 6.50 -0.29
CA THR A 271 21.72 5.32 -1.00
C THR A 271 22.65 5.69 -2.16
N MET A 272 22.31 6.73 -2.92
CA MET A 272 23.16 7.25 -4.00
C MET A 272 24.51 7.79 -3.50
N ALA A 273 24.59 8.24 -2.26
CA ALA A 273 25.83 8.73 -1.65
C ALA A 273 26.79 7.58 -1.25
N THR A 274 26.33 6.34 -1.18
CA THR A 274 27.20 5.17 -0.90
C THR A 274 27.94 4.73 -2.18
N PRO A 275 29.02 3.93 -2.10
CA PRO A 275 29.64 3.38 -3.28
C PRO A 275 28.70 2.47 -4.10
N PRO A 276 28.82 2.42 -5.44
CA PRO A 276 28.12 1.44 -6.25
C PRO A 276 28.49 0.01 -5.81
N PRO A 277 27.53 -0.90 -5.70
CA PRO A 277 27.84 -2.26 -5.29
C PRO A 277 28.41 -3.06 -6.47
N ALA A 278 29.36 -3.95 -6.17
CA ALA A 278 29.82 -4.96 -7.13
C ALA A 278 28.89 -6.18 -7.11
N ALA A 279 28.66 -6.77 -8.28
CA ALA A 279 27.98 -8.05 -8.39
C ALA A 279 28.93 -9.20 -8.04
N ASP A 280 28.63 -9.94 -6.97
CA ASP A 280 29.40 -11.10 -6.52
C ASP A 280 28.71 -12.40 -6.96
N PHE A 281 29.26 -13.07 -7.95
CA PHE A 281 28.76 -14.34 -8.48
C PHE A 281 29.44 -15.56 -7.81
N ASP A 282 30.49 -15.38 -7.03
CA ASP A 282 31.30 -16.45 -6.45
C ASP A 282 30.72 -16.91 -5.10
N ILE A 283 29.42 -17.17 -5.09
CA ILE A 283 28.61 -17.47 -3.90
C ILE A 283 28.31 -18.96 -3.70
N ALA A 284 28.65 -19.80 -4.68
CA ALA A 284 28.35 -21.22 -4.63
C ALA A 284 29.48 -22.06 -4.00
N SER A 285 29.10 -23.19 -3.39
CA SER A 285 30.00 -24.20 -2.84
C SER A 285 29.71 -25.55 -3.46
N GLU A 286 30.72 -26.34 -3.80
CA GLU A 286 30.57 -27.72 -4.24
C GLU A 286 30.19 -28.61 -3.05
N ILE A 287 29.10 -29.35 -3.18
CA ILE A 287 28.77 -30.43 -2.23
C ILE A 287 29.20 -31.75 -2.82
N SER A 288 30.25 -32.35 -2.22
CA SER A 288 30.61 -33.72 -2.53
C SER A 288 29.64 -34.68 -1.84
N ALA A 289 28.96 -35.51 -2.63
CA ALA A 289 28.02 -36.52 -2.12
C ALA A 289 28.68 -37.59 -1.23
N SER A 290 30.02 -37.66 -1.20
CA SER A 290 30.77 -38.70 -0.46
C SER A 290 31.29 -38.28 0.91
N LEU A 291 31.30 -36.98 1.20
CA LEU A 291 31.71 -36.44 2.50
C LEU A 291 30.94 -35.19 2.75
N PHE A 292 30.17 -35.10 3.84
CA PHE A 292 29.52 -33.88 4.36
C PHE A 292 30.56 -32.80 4.72
N ARG A 293 31.57 -32.57 3.89
CA ARG A 293 32.53 -31.49 4.00
C ARG A 293 32.21 -30.41 3.00
N ARG A 294 31.78 -29.30 3.53
CA ARG A 294 31.71 -28.01 2.83
C ARG A 294 33.11 -27.68 2.32
N ILE A 295 33.32 -27.80 1.02
CA ILE A 295 34.53 -27.27 0.38
C ILE A 295 34.27 -25.79 0.18
N GLU A 296 34.89 -24.96 0.97
CA GLU A 296 34.83 -23.49 0.83
C GLU A 296 35.72 -23.07 -0.34
N HIS A 297 35.22 -23.27 -1.54
CA HIS A 297 35.75 -22.58 -2.71
C HIS A 297 34.58 -21.83 -3.34
N GLY A 298 34.71 -20.48 -3.47
CA GLY A 298 33.75 -19.65 -4.15
C GLY A 298 33.60 -20.10 -5.61
N ALA A 299 32.64 -20.99 -5.85
CA ALA A 299 32.26 -21.36 -7.20
C ALA A 299 31.25 -20.37 -7.74
N ARG A 300 31.37 -20.13 -9.04
CA ARG A 300 30.51 -19.17 -9.73
C ARG A 300 29.10 -19.73 -9.92
N ALA A 301 28.09 -19.06 -9.44
CA ALA A 301 26.69 -19.48 -9.53
C ALA A 301 26.06 -19.06 -10.88
N VAL A 302 26.65 -19.53 -11.98
CA VAL A 302 26.25 -19.26 -13.37
C VAL A 302 26.01 -20.57 -14.10
N PHE A 303 24.84 -20.74 -14.68
CA PHE A 303 24.38 -22.00 -15.22
C PHE A 303 23.85 -21.86 -16.66
N ASP A 304 24.27 -22.72 -17.56
CA ASP A 304 23.62 -22.97 -18.85
C ASP A 304 22.32 -23.73 -18.62
N LEU A 305 21.17 -23.16 -18.99
CA LEU A 305 19.85 -23.75 -18.76
C LEU A 305 19.72 -25.17 -19.36
N SER A 306 20.40 -25.45 -20.47
CA SER A 306 20.40 -26.78 -21.09
C SER A 306 21.11 -27.86 -20.26
N LYS A 307 21.98 -27.45 -19.32
CA LYS A 307 22.78 -28.32 -18.45
C LYS A 307 22.17 -28.50 -17.05
N ILE A 308 21.13 -27.74 -16.72
CA ILE A 308 20.46 -27.86 -15.42
C ILE A 308 19.54 -29.09 -15.45
N GLY A 309 19.79 -30.05 -14.56
CA GLY A 309 18.89 -31.20 -14.36
C GLY A 309 17.78 -30.95 -13.35
N LYS A 310 18.09 -30.18 -12.29
CA LYS A 310 17.18 -29.92 -11.20
C LYS A 310 17.59 -28.61 -10.47
N ILE A 311 16.63 -27.85 -10.00
CA ILE A 311 16.83 -26.75 -9.05
C ILE A 311 16.06 -27.12 -7.78
N THR A 312 16.66 -26.94 -6.61
CA THR A 312 16.02 -27.27 -5.32
C THR A 312 16.15 -26.06 -4.39
N TYR A 313 15.03 -25.65 -3.81
CA TYR A 313 15.01 -24.67 -2.72
C TYR A 313 15.09 -25.37 -1.40
N ASN A 314 15.96 -24.86 -0.55
CA ASN A 314 16.08 -25.26 0.82
C ASN A 314 15.54 -24.09 1.66
N ARG A 315 14.30 -24.22 2.09
CA ARG A 315 13.67 -23.23 2.97
C ARG A 315 14.35 -23.23 4.33
N HIS A 316 14.51 -22.07 4.90
CA HIS A 316 14.71 -21.94 6.34
C HIS A 316 13.34 -22.13 7.00
N PHE A 317 13.12 -23.28 7.62
CA PHE A 317 11.78 -23.65 8.06
C PHE A 317 11.53 -23.48 9.57
N CYS A 318 12.53 -23.47 10.39
CA CYS A 318 12.43 -23.22 11.82
C CYS A 318 13.77 -22.77 12.36
N SER A 319 13.81 -21.70 13.11
CA SER A 319 14.96 -21.39 13.92
C SER A 319 14.95 -22.35 15.11
N VAL A 320 15.99 -23.17 15.21
CA VAL A 320 16.24 -23.96 16.43
C VAL A 320 16.73 -22.99 17.50
N HIS A 321 15.85 -22.58 18.40
CA HIS A 321 16.25 -21.84 19.58
C HIS A 321 16.68 -22.85 20.65
N GLU A 322 17.95 -22.80 21.08
CA GLU A 322 18.53 -23.62 22.14
C GLU A 322 18.43 -25.15 21.95
N GLY A 323 18.57 -25.64 20.70
CA GLY A 323 18.53 -27.08 20.43
C GLY A 323 17.16 -27.73 20.52
N LYS A 324 16.09 -26.95 20.62
CA LYS A 324 14.71 -27.45 20.62
C LYS A 324 13.96 -26.95 19.41
N ILE A 325 13.31 -27.88 18.69
CA ILE A 325 12.34 -27.53 17.64
C ILE A 325 11.10 -27.01 18.31
N PRO A 326 10.60 -25.80 18.00
CA PRO A 326 9.34 -25.33 18.56
C PRO A 326 8.21 -26.35 18.27
N PRO A 327 7.28 -26.53 19.23
CA PRO A 327 6.13 -27.43 19.03
C PRO A 327 5.26 -27.05 17.81
N SER A 328 5.35 -25.78 17.39
CA SER A 328 4.66 -25.23 16.22
C SER A 328 5.31 -25.60 14.88
N CYS A 329 6.46 -26.27 14.88
CA CYS A 329 7.10 -26.76 13.68
C CYS A 329 6.65 -28.22 13.40
N PRO A 330 5.52 -28.45 12.72
CA PRO A 330 5.04 -29.79 12.47
C PRO A 330 6.00 -30.49 11.52
N PRO A 331 6.38 -31.74 11.83
CA PRO A 331 7.11 -32.55 10.87
C PRO A 331 6.20 -32.81 9.67
N ASN A 332 6.48 -32.19 8.52
CA ASN A 332 5.87 -32.62 7.28
C ASN A 332 6.66 -33.85 6.76
N PRO A 333 6.12 -35.06 6.87
CA PRO A 333 6.85 -36.28 6.55
C PRO A 333 7.16 -36.44 5.05
N SER A 334 6.54 -35.60 4.20
CA SER A 334 6.69 -35.71 2.74
C SER A 334 7.85 -34.86 2.18
N LEU A 335 8.50 -34.02 3.00
CA LEU A 335 9.59 -33.16 2.55
C LEU A 335 10.95 -33.67 3.04
N PRO A 336 12.00 -33.71 2.18
CA PRO A 336 13.33 -34.01 2.59
C PRO A 336 13.85 -33.05 3.67
N LYS A 337 14.40 -33.59 4.75
CA LYS A 337 14.91 -32.82 5.89
C LYS A 337 16.43 -32.72 5.78
N PHE A 338 16.94 -31.50 5.94
CA PHE A 338 18.37 -31.29 6.18
C PHE A 338 18.56 -31.12 7.69
N THR A 339 19.40 -31.98 8.26
CA THR A 339 19.75 -31.95 9.68
C THR A 339 21.20 -31.56 9.84
N ASP A 340 21.53 -30.86 10.90
CA ASP A 340 22.91 -30.66 11.32
C ASP A 340 23.47 -31.96 11.93
N PRO A 341 24.77 -32.02 12.29
CA PRO A 341 25.38 -33.20 12.91
C PRO A 341 24.71 -33.66 14.20
N ASP A 342 24.00 -32.73 14.89
CA ASP A 342 23.30 -32.98 16.15
C ASP A 342 21.82 -33.41 15.93
N GLY A 343 21.40 -33.55 14.64
CA GLY A 343 20.05 -34.00 14.27
C GLY A 343 18.98 -32.92 14.26
N ASN A 344 19.33 -31.63 14.40
CA ASN A 344 18.39 -30.53 14.32
C ASN A 344 17.99 -30.25 12.86
N ILE A 345 16.72 -29.97 12.63
CA ILE A 345 16.23 -29.64 11.28
C ILE A 345 16.67 -28.22 10.93
N LEU A 346 17.56 -28.08 9.96
CA LEU A 346 18.06 -26.79 9.47
C LEU A 346 17.20 -26.22 8.35
N SER A 347 16.64 -27.10 7.49
CA SER A 347 15.83 -26.67 6.36
C SER A 347 14.94 -27.77 5.84
N LEU A 348 13.88 -27.41 5.11
CA LEU A 348 13.10 -28.34 4.32
C LEU A 348 13.35 -28.07 2.83
N SER A 349 13.62 -29.15 2.08
CA SER A 349 13.78 -29.06 0.63
C SER A 349 12.40 -29.02 -0.04
N VAL A 350 12.15 -27.99 -0.85
CA VAL A 350 10.98 -27.91 -1.71
C VAL A 350 11.41 -28.27 -3.12
N PRO A 351 10.92 -29.38 -3.71
CA PRO A 351 11.23 -29.72 -5.09
C PRO A 351 10.71 -28.63 -6.03
N SER A 352 11.59 -28.07 -6.85
CA SER A 352 11.25 -27.07 -7.84
C SER A 352 11.07 -27.66 -9.24
N ASN A 353 10.42 -28.82 -9.32
CA ASN A 353 10.16 -29.56 -10.58
C ASN A 353 9.40 -28.71 -11.63
N ALA A 354 8.81 -27.62 -11.19
CA ALA A 354 7.99 -26.74 -11.95
C ALA A 354 8.76 -25.64 -12.69
N ILE A 355 9.93 -25.25 -12.22
CA ILE A 355 10.64 -24.07 -12.71
C ILE A 355 11.28 -24.32 -14.06
N LEU A 356 11.96 -25.45 -14.23
CA LEU A 356 12.61 -25.78 -15.49
C LEU A 356 11.64 -25.89 -16.67
N PRO A 357 10.46 -26.51 -16.54
CA PRO A 357 9.44 -26.48 -17.57
C PRO A 357 9.00 -25.05 -17.94
N LEU A 358 8.86 -24.15 -16.95
CA LEU A 358 8.53 -22.74 -17.20
C LEU A 358 9.60 -22.04 -18.02
N LEU A 359 10.84 -22.11 -17.57
CA LEU A 359 11.98 -21.47 -18.25
C LEU A 359 12.21 -22.03 -19.66
N ARG A 360 11.72 -23.25 -19.94
CA ARG A 360 11.81 -23.95 -21.22
C ARG A 360 10.51 -23.90 -22.04
N SER A 361 9.47 -23.19 -21.57
CA SER A 361 8.13 -23.21 -22.17
C SER A 361 8.07 -22.53 -23.53
N ILE A 362 9.00 -21.61 -23.82
CA ILE A 362 9.04 -20.81 -25.04
C ILE A 362 10.27 -21.18 -25.87
N PRO A 363 10.09 -21.49 -27.17
CA PRO A 363 11.22 -21.78 -28.06
C PRO A 363 12.20 -20.60 -28.14
N GLY A 364 13.50 -20.91 -28.13
CA GLY A 364 14.58 -19.94 -28.33
C GLY A 364 14.86 -19.64 -29.80
N ALA A 365 15.74 -18.66 -30.03
CA ALA A 365 16.32 -18.45 -31.36
C ALA A 365 17.32 -19.57 -31.66
N SER A 366 17.38 -20.02 -32.95
CA SER A 366 18.36 -21.00 -33.39
C SER A 366 19.78 -20.49 -33.13
N PRO A 367 20.72 -21.32 -32.67
CA PRO A 367 20.62 -22.78 -32.48
C PRO A 367 20.13 -23.25 -31.09
N ASP A 368 19.83 -22.32 -30.18
CA ASP A 368 19.38 -22.67 -28.84
C ASP A 368 17.90 -23.07 -28.86
N PRO A 369 17.54 -24.25 -28.32
CA PRO A 369 16.16 -24.69 -28.29
C PRO A 369 15.27 -23.91 -27.33
N TYR A 370 15.87 -23.09 -26.44
CA TYR A 370 15.13 -22.30 -25.44
C TYR A 370 15.34 -20.81 -25.67
N ALA A 371 14.34 -19.98 -25.28
CA ALA A 371 14.50 -18.54 -25.28
C ALA A 371 15.56 -18.06 -24.27
N ILE A 372 15.72 -18.80 -23.18
CA ILE A 372 16.69 -18.52 -22.10
C ILE A 372 17.95 -19.36 -22.32
N LYS A 373 19.11 -18.72 -22.23
CA LYS A 373 20.44 -19.38 -22.27
C LYS A 373 21.03 -19.59 -20.89
N THR A 374 21.03 -18.53 -20.07
CA THR A 374 21.79 -18.54 -18.81
C THR A 374 20.87 -18.16 -17.64
N LEU A 375 21.02 -18.92 -16.56
CA LEU A 375 20.49 -18.58 -15.24
C LEU A 375 21.68 -18.29 -14.32
N ALA A 376 21.73 -17.10 -13.75
CA ALA A 376 22.83 -16.69 -12.88
C ALA A 376 22.28 -16.14 -11.56
N PHE A 377 23.01 -16.43 -10.48
CA PHE A 377 22.72 -15.94 -9.15
C PHE A 377 23.92 -15.17 -8.62
N PHE A 378 23.63 -14.06 -7.96
CA PHE A 378 24.68 -13.22 -7.37
C PHE A 378 24.12 -12.45 -6.20
N ARG A 379 24.99 -11.79 -5.46
CA ARG A 379 24.59 -10.87 -4.40
C ARG A 379 25.21 -9.49 -4.63
N ILE A 380 24.60 -8.50 -4.06
CA ILE A 380 25.11 -7.12 -3.92
C ILE A 380 24.97 -6.66 -2.47
N GLN A 381 25.80 -5.69 -2.08
CA GLN A 381 25.68 -5.01 -0.80
C GLN A 381 24.76 -3.79 -0.93
N VAL A 382 23.76 -3.72 -0.06
CA VAL A 382 22.81 -2.60 -0.01
C VAL A 382 22.85 -1.95 1.37
N PRO A 383 22.79 -0.60 1.48
CA PRO A 383 22.63 0.06 2.77
C PRO A 383 21.38 -0.44 3.50
N ASN A 384 21.53 -0.84 4.75
CA ASN A 384 20.41 -1.23 5.59
C ASN A 384 19.94 -0.06 6.44
N TYR A 385 18.70 0.36 6.26
CA TYR A 385 18.06 1.43 7.04
C TYR A 385 17.09 0.90 8.09
N LEU A 386 16.80 -0.41 8.08
CA LEU A 386 15.87 -1.03 9.01
C LEU A 386 16.55 -1.38 10.34
N GLN A 387 15.84 -1.14 11.42
CA GLN A 387 16.14 -1.66 12.74
C GLN A 387 15.86 -3.16 12.83
N ALA A 388 16.17 -3.78 13.95
CA ALA A 388 15.92 -5.22 14.16
C ALA A 388 14.43 -5.58 14.16
N ASP A 389 13.54 -4.63 14.44
CA ASP A 389 12.09 -4.78 14.37
C ASP A 389 11.51 -4.46 12.99
N ALA A 390 12.36 -4.38 11.98
CA ALA A 390 12.03 -4.05 10.58
C ALA A 390 11.37 -2.67 10.37
N THR A 391 11.54 -1.73 11.31
CA THR A 391 11.09 -0.34 11.16
C THR A 391 12.26 0.62 10.95
N LEU A 392 12.00 1.79 10.34
CA LEU A 392 12.98 2.86 10.22
C LEU A 392 12.98 3.76 11.48
N VAL A 393 14.14 4.32 11.80
CA VAL A 393 14.20 5.46 12.73
C VAL A 393 13.61 6.68 12.04
N PRO A 394 12.63 7.37 12.63
CA PRO A 394 12.08 8.59 12.05
C PRO A 394 13.15 9.67 11.83
N PHE A 395 12.99 10.42 10.76
CA PHE A 395 13.89 11.53 10.38
C PHE A 395 13.08 12.67 9.74
N GLY A 396 13.61 13.88 9.84
CA GLY A 396 12.96 15.06 9.29
C GLY A 396 12.88 15.05 7.77
N THR A 397 11.74 15.46 7.24
CA THR A 397 11.46 15.47 5.79
C THR A 397 12.28 16.54 5.05
N TYR A 398 12.68 17.65 5.71
CA TYR A 398 13.57 18.67 5.14
C TYR A 398 15.03 18.38 5.39
N SER A 399 15.50 18.44 6.64
CA SER A 399 16.92 18.38 6.98
C SER A 399 17.40 17.04 7.52
N GLY A 400 16.48 16.08 7.75
CA GLY A 400 16.80 14.78 8.30
C GLY A 400 17.54 13.87 7.29
N THR A 401 18.28 12.90 7.81
CA THR A 401 18.95 11.85 7.05
C THR A 401 18.51 10.47 7.56
N PRO A 402 18.18 9.50 6.69
CA PRO A 402 17.90 8.14 7.12
C PRO A 402 19.11 7.55 7.88
N LYS A 403 18.86 6.95 9.03
CA LYS A 403 19.92 6.29 9.81
C LYS A 403 20.25 4.94 9.18
N GLN A 404 21.50 4.78 8.76
CA GLN A 404 22.03 3.53 8.25
C GLN A 404 22.55 2.65 9.40
N PHE A 405 22.17 1.36 9.41
CA PHE A 405 22.60 0.34 10.39
C PHE A 405 23.64 -0.64 9.83
N GLY A 406 24.37 -0.24 8.79
CA GLY A 406 25.33 -1.06 8.09
C GLY A 406 24.87 -1.41 6.68
N THR A 407 25.29 -2.57 6.16
CA THR A 407 24.88 -3.11 4.87
C THR A 407 24.23 -4.48 5.03
N THR A 408 23.42 -4.85 4.06
CA THR A 408 22.82 -6.18 3.97
C THR A 408 23.11 -6.79 2.60
N ASP A 409 23.27 -8.12 2.55
CA ASP A 409 23.33 -8.85 1.29
C ASP A 409 21.93 -8.94 0.67
N VAL A 410 21.81 -8.52 -0.57
CA VAL A 410 20.63 -8.76 -1.40
C VAL A 410 21.01 -9.74 -2.49
N TYR A 411 20.32 -10.88 -2.50
CA TYR A 411 20.52 -11.94 -3.48
C TYR A 411 19.63 -11.71 -4.69
N LEU A 412 20.22 -11.83 -5.87
CA LEU A 412 19.58 -11.59 -7.16
C LEU A 412 19.66 -12.81 -8.05
N GLU A 413 18.64 -12.95 -8.87
CA GLU A 413 18.52 -13.93 -9.93
C GLU A 413 18.46 -13.23 -11.27
N LEU A 414 19.33 -13.60 -12.19
CA LEU A 414 19.41 -13.04 -13.53
C LEU A 414 19.15 -14.12 -14.58
N ILE A 415 18.18 -13.87 -15.42
CA ILE A 415 17.77 -14.74 -16.51
C ILE A 415 18.12 -14.07 -17.83
N LEU A 416 19.10 -14.63 -18.54
CA LEU A 416 19.61 -14.07 -19.79
C LEU A 416 19.02 -14.76 -21.02
N PRO A 417 18.65 -13.98 -22.05
CA PRO A 417 18.21 -14.51 -23.33
C PRO A 417 19.27 -15.35 -24.05
N SER A 418 18.80 -16.23 -24.94
CA SER A 418 19.66 -16.93 -25.91
C SER A 418 20.05 -16.00 -27.08
N GLY A 419 21.09 -16.40 -27.80
CA GLY A 419 21.62 -15.67 -28.95
C GLY A 419 22.64 -14.58 -28.59
N THR A 420 22.96 -13.71 -29.54
CA THR A 420 23.95 -12.66 -29.38
C THR A 420 23.33 -11.42 -28.75
N PRO A 421 23.90 -10.84 -27.66
CA PRO A 421 23.39 -9.60 -27.11
C PRO A 421 23.50 -8.46 -28.12
N PRO A 422 22.61 -7.46 -28.04
CA PRO A 422 22.75 -6.22 -28.81
C PRO A 422 24.02 -5.46 -28.41
N ASP A 423 24.40 -4.48 -29.25
CA ASP A 423 25.45 -3.52 -28.87
C ASP A 423 25.08 -2.85 -27.53
N GLY A 424 26.05 -2.80 -26.62
CA GLY A 424 25.84 -2.28 -25.26
C GLY A 424 25.32 -3.30 -24.23
N GLY A 425 24.96 -4.51 -24.64
CA GLY A 425 24.47 -5.58 -23.76
C GLY A 425 22.96 -5.80 -23.83
N TRP A 426 22.47 -6.75 -23.03
CA TRP A 426 21.04 -7.07 -22.96
C TRP A 426 20.24 -5.94 -22.28
N PRO A 427 19.16 -5.45 -22.90
CA PRO A 427 18.14 -4.73 -22.14
C PRO A 427 17.69 -5.56 -20.96
N VAL A 428 17.39 -4.93 -19.83
CA VAL A 428 17.02 -5.66 -18.62
C VAL A 428 15.78 -5.07 -17.98
N VAL A 429 14.85 -5.95 -17.60
CA VAL A 429 13.73 -5.60 -16.72
C VAL A 429 14.04 -6.07 -15.30
N ILE A 430 13.98 -5.14 -14.34
CA ILE A 430 13.93 -5.44 -12.92
C ILE A 430 12.49 -5.80 -12.60
N TRP A 431 12.24 -7.04 -12.16
CA TRP A 431 10.89 -7.56 -11.99
C TRP A 431 10.50 -7.72 -10.53
N GLY A 432 9.49 -6.95 -10.10
CA GLY A 432 8.82 -7.10 -8.81
C GLY A 432 7.66 -8.11 -8.92
N TYR A 433 7.59 -9.04 -7.97
CA TYR A 433 6.59 -10.10 -7.99
C TYR A 433 5.50 -9.94 -6.93
N GLU A 434 4.42 -10.68 -7.10
CA GLU A 434 3.24 -10.66 -6.25
C GLU A 434 3.52 -11.02 -4.79
N SER A 435 2.66 -10.63 -3.88
CA SER A 435 2.84 -10.77 -2.44
C SER A 435 2.95 -12.21 -1.94
N SER A 436 2.37 -13.18 -2.65
CA SER A 436 2.45 -14.60 -2.31
C SER A 436 3.72 -15.29 -2.81
N ALA A 437 4.61 -14.56 -3.49
CA ALA A 437 5.79 -15.14 -4.10
C ALA A 437 6.93 -15.32 -3.10
N SER A 438 7.53 -16.47 -3.15
CA SER A 438 8.65 -16.86 -2.29
C SER A 438 9.93 -17.03 -3.10
N GLY A 439 10.33 -16.00 -3.82
CA GLY A 439 11.51 -16.08 -4.67
C GLY A 439 11.24 -16.84 -5.97
N LEU A 440 12.10 -17.78 -6.29
CA LEU A 440 12.20 -18.44 -7.60
C LEU A 440 10.94 -19.18 -8.14
N ASN A 441 9.78 -19.11 -7.55
CA ASN A 441 8.53 -19.62 -8.12
C ASN A 441 7.46 -18.54 -8.33
N GLY A 442 7.88 -17.28 -8.22
CA GLY A 442 7.01 -16.13 -8.45
C GLY A 442 6.74 -15.84 -9.92
N SER A 443 6.06 -14.71 -10.16
CA SER A 443 5.68 -14.26 -11.50
C SER A 443 6.85 -14.09 -12.45
N GLN A 444 8.07 -13.79 -11.94
CA GLN A 444 9.27 -13.63 -12.77
C GLN A 444 9.58 -14.86 -13.62
N MET A 445 9.36 -16.07 -13.07
CA MET A 445 9.62 -17.31 -13.79
C MET A 445 8.63 -17.54 -14.94
N ARG A 446 7.44 -16.96 -14.82
CA ARG A 446 6.39 -17.12 -15.83
C ARG A 446 6.55 -16.11 -16.97
N VAL A 447 7.12 -14.94 -16.68
CA VAL A 447 7.33 -13.88 -17.70
C VAL A 447 8.73 -13.95 -18.31
N ALA A 448 9.73 -14.49 -17.60
CA ALA A 448 11.13 -14.44 -18.03
C ALA A 448 11.41 -15.13 -19.36
N ALA A 449 10.78 -16.29 -19.60
CA ALA A 449 10.94 -17.00 -20.87
C ALA A 449 10.37 -16.18 -22.04
N TYR A 450 9.27 -15.52 -21.80
CA TYR A 450 8.63 -14.63 -22.76
C TYR A 450 9.50 -13.40 -23.04
N PHE A 451 9.95 -12.69 -22.01
CA PHE A 451 10.84 -11.53 -22.17
C PHE A 451 12.16 -11.93 -22.84
N ALA A 452 12.71 -13.11 -22.52
CA ALA A 452 13.90 -13.62 -23.19
C ALA A 452 13.67 -13.84 -24.69
N SER A 453 12.50 -14.35 -25.11
CA SER A 453 12.13 -14.46 -26.53
C SER A 453 12.07 -13.10 -27.24
N GLN A 454 11.77 -12.04 -26.49
CA GLN A 454 11.75 -10.65 -26.95
C GLN A 454 13.10 -9.94 -26.74
N ARG A 455 14.17 -10.70 -26.40
CA ARG A 455 15.54 -10.21 -26.23
C ARG A 455 15.72 -9.24 -25.06
N ILE A 456 14.97 -9.45 -23.98
CA ILE A 456 15.02 -8.70 -22.72
C ILE A 456 15.43 -9.67 -21.59
N ALA A 457 16.49 -9.35 -20.87
CA ALA A 457 16.90 -10.08 -19.67
C ALA A 457 15.95 -9.75 -18.52
N THR A 458 15.75 -10.72 -17.60
CA THR A 458 14.95 -10.51 -16.39
C THR A 458 15.85 -10.60 -15.16
N LEU A 459 15.78 -9.59 -14.30
CA LEU A 459 16.50 -9.52 -13.03
C LEU A 459 15.50 -9.39 -11.88
N CYS A 460 15.61 -10.24 -10.89
CA CYS A 460 14.74 -10.24 -9.72
C CYS A 460 15.51 -10.47 -8.42
N TRP A 461 14.88 -10.11 -7.30
CA TRP A 461 15.46 -10.22 -5.95
C TRP A 461 14.35 -10.53 -4.94
N ASN A 462 14.73 -10.79 -3.69
CA ASN A 462 13.78 -10.87 -2.59
C ASN A 462 13.69 -9.50 -1.89
N PRO A 463 12.62 -8.70 -2.08
CA PRO A 463 12.35 -7.52 -1.27
C PRO A 463 12.20 -7.85 0.22
N VAL A 464 12.18 -6.84 1.07
CA VAL A 464 11.91 -7.04 2.50
C VAL A 464 10.53 -7.69 2.69
N GLY A 465 10.47 -8.74 3.49
CA GLY A 465 9.27 -9.53 3.72
C GLY A 465 9.12 -10.74 2.81
N PHE A 466 10.02 -10.94 1.83
CA PHE A 466 9.92 -12.01 0.84
C PHE A 466 11.05 -13.06 0.95
N GLY A 467 10.81 -14.17 0.28
CA GLY A 467 11.75 -15.30 0.24
C GLY A 467 11.53 -16.31 1.36
N PHE A 468 12.41 -17.28 1.44
CA PHE A 468 12.26 -18.46 2.32
C PHE A 468 13.05 -18.37 3.63
N GLY A 469 13.26 -17.14 4.14
CA GLY A 469 14.01 -16.90 5.38
C GLY A 469 15.51 -16.67 5.18
N PRO A 470 16.19 -16.15 6.21
CA PRO A 470 17.56 -15.66 6.10
C PRO A 470 18.61 -16.76 5.90
N ALA A 471 18.31 -18.01 6.21
CA ALA A 471 19.21 -19.14 5.99
C ALA A 471 18.82 -20.03 4.79
N SER A 472 17.92 -19.55 3.92
CA SER A 472 17.54 -20.28 2.72
C SER A 472 18.69 -20.37 1.71
N THR A 473 18.73 -21.51 0.99
CA THR A 473 19.74 -21.80 -0.02
C THR A 473 19.09 -22.34 -1.30
N VAL A 474 19.84 -22.31 -2.39
CA VAL A 474 19.48 -22.96 -3.65
C VAL A 474 20.53 -24.02 -3.99
N THR A 475 20.06 -25.19 -4.40
CA THR A 475 20.93 -26.26 -4.95
C THR A 475 20.57 -26.48 -6.42
N VAL A 476 21.57 -26.38 -7.29
CA VAL A 476 21.43 -26.61 -8.73
C VAL A 476 22.19 -27.88 -9.09
N ALA A 477 21.46 -28.91 -9.50
CA ALA A 477 22.01 -30.12 -10.04
C ALA A 477 22.31 -29.94 -11.54
N GLN A 478 23.55 -30.20 -11.93
CA GLN A 478 24.03 -30.03 -13.31
C GLN A 478 24.38 -31.38 -13.96
N THR A 479 24.06 -31.51 -15.24
CA THR A 479 24.45 -32.71 -16.00
C THR A 479 25.96 -32.79 -16.15
N GLY A 480 26.58 -33.83 -15.60
CA GLY A 480 28.02 -34.13 -15.73
C GLY A 480 28.94 -33.24 -14.88
N LYS A 481 28.39 -32.52 -13.91
CA LYS A 481 29.13 -31.70 -12.94
C LYS A 481 28.61 -31.96 -11.53
N PRO A 482 29.37 -31.61 -10.47
CA PRO A 482 28.88 -31.61 -9.11
C PRO A 482 27.69 -30.64 -8.94
N ASP A 483 26.79 -30.97 -8.01
CA ASP A 483 25.73 -30.06 -7.57
C ASP A 483 26.35 -28.85 -6.86
N LEU A 484 25.85 -27.67 -7.16
CA LEU A 484 26.26 -26.43 -6.49
C LEU A 484 25.16 -25.97 -5.55
N THR A 485 25.55 -25.62 -4.33
CA THR A 485 24.67 -25.03 -3.34
C THR A 485 25.19 -23.66 -2.91
N PHE A 486 24.31 -22.69 -2.82
CA PHE A 486 24.65 -21.32 -2.44
C PHE A 486 23.55 -20.70 -1.62
N SER A 487 23.90 -19.67 -0.84
CA SER A 487 22.92 -18.86 -0.13
C SER A 487 22.06 -18.11 -1.14
N PHE A 488 20.77 -18.15 -0.93
CA PHE A 488 19.78 -17.29 -1.57
C PHE A 488 18.85 -16.81 -0.49
N ALA A 489 19.43 -16.08 0.47
CA ALA A 489 18.75 -15.64 1.66
C ALA A 489 17.50 -14.83 1.32
N GLY A 490 16.38 -15.28 1.87
CA GLY A 490 15.16 -14.49 1.90
C GLY A 490 15.23 -13.41 2.97
N ARG A 491 14.37 -12.43 2.84
CA ARG A 491 14.25 -11.28 3.75
C ARG A 491 12.91 -11.27 4.49
N SER A 492 12.19 -12.41 4.45
CA SER A 492 11.02 -12.64 5.27
C SER A 492 11.41 -12.79 6.74
N ASN A 493 10.56 -12.31 7.62
CA ASN A 493 10.70 -12.46 9.06
C ASN A 493 9.68 -13.49 9.56
N ASP A 494 10.04 -14.23 10.61
CA ASP A 494 9.09 -15.03 11.38
C ASP A 494 8.32 -14.09 12.30
N VAL A 495 7.22 -13.56 11.80
CA VAL A 495 6.49 -12.45 12.43
C VAL A 495 5.52 -12.93 13.49
N ASP A 496 5.00 -14.15 13.37
CA ASP A 496 4.06 -14.76 14.31
C ASP A 496 4.74 -15.75 15.28
N GLY A 497 6.05 -15.96 15.10
CA GLY A 497 6.85 -16.85 15.97
C GLY A 497 6.56 -18.33 15.75
N ASP A 498 5.94 -18.70 14.61
CA ASP A 498 5.63 -20.11 14.30
C ASP A 498 6.82 -20.88 13.70
N GLY A 499 7.96 -20.18 13.52
CA GLY A 499 9.17 -20.74 12.93
C GLY A 499 9.12 -20.85 11.40
N ASN A 500 8.12 -20.31 10.75
CA ASN A 500 7.92 -20.43 9.32
C ASN A 500 8.23 -19.07 8.63
N TYR A 501 9.14 -19.11 7.67
CA TYR A 501 9.55 -17.96 6.86
C TYR A 501 8.96 -18.10 5.44
N ASP A 502 7.71 -18.42 5.30
CA ASP A 502 7.03 -18.41 4.02
C ASP A 502 6.61 -16.98 3.67
N GLY A 503 6.82 -16.63 2.42
CA GLY A 503 6.69 -15.27 1.93
C GLY A 503 5.34 -14.65 2.25
N ASP A 504 5.38 -13.33 2.42
CA ASP A 504 4.22 -12.47 2.64
C ASP A 504 3.59 -12.50 4.04
N LYS A 505 4.38 -12.76 5.07
CA LYS A 505 3.98 -12.41 6.43
C LYS A 505 4.14 -10.92 6.76
N THR A 506 4.45 -10.08 5.77
CA THR A 506 4.44 -8.62 5.91
C THR A 506 3.12 -8.09 6.45
N TRP A 507 2.02 -8.76 6.13
CA TRP A 507 0.68 -8.42 6.57
C TRP A 507 0.30 -9.00 7.95
N LEU A 508 1.00 -10.01 8.42
CA LEU A 508 0.64 -10.79 9.60
C LEU A 508 1.41 -10.43 10.88
N GLY A 509 2.15 -9.32 10.87
CA GLY A 509 2.92 -8.90 12.04
C GLY A 509 2.10 -8.87 13.33
N VAL A 510 2.62 -9.57 14.37
CA VAL A 510 1.94 -9.72 15.67
C VAL A 510 2.23 -8.57 16.62
N ASN A 511 3.22 -7.73 16.34
CA ASN A 511 3.52 -6.60 17.20
C ASN A 511 2.70 -5.35 16.82
N GLU A 512 2.57 -4.46 17.75
CA GLU A 512 1.75 -3.25 17.63
C GLU A 512 2.30 -2.24 16.59
N ARG A 513 3.55 -2.41 16.13
CA ARG A 513 4.18 -1.60 15.09
C ARG A 513 4.02 -2.18 13.69
N ARG A 514 3.32 -3.29 13.53
CA ARG A 514 3.03 -3.91 12.22
C ARG A 514 2.38 -2.96 11.22
N ILE A 515 1.66 -1.94 11.71
CA ILE A 515 1.09 -0.86 10.92
C ILE A 515 2.13 -0.10 10.07
N LEU A 516 3.41 -0.11 10.50
CA LEU A 516 4.54 0.49 9.81
C LEU A 516 5.32 -0.48 8.93
N PHE A 517 5.15 -1.78 9.11
CA PHE A 517 6.04 -2.76 8.53
C PHE A 517 6.05 -2.68 7.00
N ASP A 518 4.88 -2.66 6.36
CA ASP A 518 4.77 -2.57 4.90
C ASP A 518 5.36 -1.24 4.38
N ARG A 519 5.09 -0.14 5.07
CA ARG A 519 5.64 1.18 4.75
C ARG A 519 7.16 1.18 4.76
N ASP A 520 7.76 0.69 5.84
CA ASP A 520 9.19 0.75 6.03
C ASP A 520 9.93 -0.33 5.21
N ALA A 521 9.29 -1.48 4.96
CA ALA A 521 9.76 -2.48 4.00
C ALA A 521 9.84 -1.91 2.57
N ASN A 522 8.80 -1.22 2.11
CA ASN A 522 8.81 -0.56 0.79
C ASN A 522 9.91 0.51 0.69
N ARG A 523 10.13 1.28 1.76
CA ARG A 523 11.21 2.28 1.80
C ARG A 523 12.59 1.63 1.65
N GLN A 524 12.84 0.51 2.32
CA GLN A 524 14.06 -0.26 2.12
C GLN A 524 14.16 -0.83 0.71
N THR A 525 13.04 -1.28 0.13
CA THR A 525 12.98 -1.76 -1.26
C THR A 525 13.41 -0.68 -2.26
N ILE A 526 13.13 0.60 -2.02
CA ILE A 526 13.65 1.70 -2.84
C ILE A 526 15.18 1.78 -2.79
N ALA A 527 15.80 1.56 -1.62
CA ALA A 527 17.25 1.47 -1.52
C ALA A 527 17.80 0.26 -2.31
N ASP A 528 17.13 -0.89 -2.23
CA ASP A 528 17.50 -2.09 -2.97
C ASP A 528 17.47 -1.84 -4.48
N ILE A 529 16.35 -1.33 -5.01
CA ILE A 529 16.19 -1.01 -6.44
C ILE A 529 17.24 0.01 -6.89
N THR A 530 17.49 1.06 -6.09
CA THR A 530 18.51 2.07 -6.38
C THR A 530 19.90 1.42 -6.53
N GLN A 531 20.27 0.51 -5.64
CA GLN A 531 21.56 -0.18 -5.70
C GLN A 531 21.62 -1.24 -6.81
N ILE A 532 20.51 -1.91 -7.12
CA ILE A 532 20.44 -2.85 -8.27
C ILE A 532 20.73 -2.09 -9.57
N ILE A 533 20.15 -0.93 -9.79
CA ILE A 533 20.41 -0.11 -10.97
C ILE A 533 21.88 0.33 -10.99
N ARG A 534 22.43 0.73 -9.84
CA ARG A 534 23.86 1.12 -9.76
C ARG A 534 24.82 -0.04 -10.00
N ALA A 535 24.45 -1.26 -9.60
CA ALA A 535 25.23 -2.44 -9.97
C ALA A 535 25.23 -2.67 -11.49
N ILE A 536 24.08 -2.49 -12.14
CA ILE A 536 23.96 -2.59 -13.61
C ILE A 536 24.84 -1.52 -14.27
N GLU A 537 24.81 -0.27 -13.80
CA GLU A 537 25.66 0.84 -14.28
C GLU A 537 27.16 0.59 -14.06
N ALA A 538 27.53 -0.02 -12.93
CA ALA A 538 28.90 -0.40 -12.64
C ALA A 538 29.39 -1.59 -13.50
N GLY A 539 28.48 -2.33 -14.11
CA GLY A 539 28.77 -3.39 -15.06
C GLY A 539 28.53 -4.79 -14.49
N VAL A 540 27.29 -5.26 -14.52
CA VAL A 540 26.98 -6.68 -14.31
C VAL A 540 27.41 -7.46 -15.54
N ASP A 541 28.43 -8.30 -15.38
CA ASP A 541 29.03 -9.10 -16.44
C ASP A 541 28.94 -10.60 -16.09
N VAL A 542 28.24 -11.35 -16.92
CA VAL A 542 28.10 -12.80 -16.80
C VAL A 542 28.89 -13.44 -17.94
N ASP A 543 30.16 -13.84 -17.66
CA ASP A 543 31.05 -14.52 -18.60
C ASP A 543 31.20 -13.78 -19.97
N GLY A 544 31.39 -12.45 -19.91
CA GLY A 544 31.53 -11.59 -21.07
C GLY A 544 30.20 -11.07 -21.63
N VAL A 545 29.06 -11.42 -21.04
CA VAL A 545 27.74 -10.95 -21.41
C VAL A 545 27.27 -9.88 -20.43
N ARG A 546 27.06 -8.66 -20.92
CA ARG A 546 26.71 -7.50 -20.12
C ARG A 546 25.23 -7.16 -20.18
N LEU A 547 24.72 -6.54 -19.11
CA LEU A 547 23.47 -5.81 -19.13
C LEU A 547 23.68 -4.39 -19.66
N ASN A 548 22.68 -3.86 -20.34
CA ASN A 548 22.74 -2.51 -20.92
C ASN A 548 22.20 -1.47 -19.90
N PRO A 549 23.07 -0.59 -19.35
CA PRO A 549 22.68 0.38 -18.36
C PRO A 549 21.72 1.48 -18.91
N GLU A 550 21.74 1.72 -20.24
CA GLU A 550 20.86 2.67 -20.89
C GLU A 550 19.45 2.12 -21.17
N ARG A 551 19.25 0.81 -20.94
CA ARG A 551 17.98 0.11 -21.22
C ARG A 551 17.55 -0.71 -20.02
N VAL A 552 17.42 -0.03 -18.88
CA VAL A 552 16.88 -0.60 -17.63
C VAL A 552 15.40 -0.26 -17.54
N TYR A 553 14.59 -1.30 -17.42
CA TYR A 553 13.14 -1.22 -17.26
C TYR A 553 12.74 -1.71 -15.87
N TYR A 554 11.56 -1.31 -15.43
CA TYR A 554 10.90 -1.95 -14.30
C TYR A 554 9.58 -2.58 -14.77
N GLY A 555 9.31 -3.79 -14.30
CA GLY A 555 8.03 -4.46 -14.46
C GLY A 555 7.60 -5.07 -13.14
N GLY A 556 6.31 -5.13 -12.86
CA GLY A 556 5.84 -5.74 -11.63
C GLY A 556 4.37 -6.11 -11.65
N LEU A 557 4.03 -7.11 -10.84
CA LEU A 557 2.67 -7.59 -10.65
C LEU A 557 2.27 -7.38 -9.18
N SER A 558 1.03 -6.87 -8.93
CA SER A 558 0.46 -6.77 -7.58
C SER A 558 1.38 -5.97 -6.62
N LYS A 559 1.91 -6.59 -5.58
CA LYS A 559 2.87 -5.95 -4.65
C LYS A 559 4.08 -5.38 -5.39
N GLY A 560 4.64 -6.11 -6.37
CA GLY A 560 5.73 -5.61 -7.19
C GLY A 560 5.33 -4.41 -8.05
N ALA A 561 4.08 -4.29 -8.45
CA ALA A 561 3.57 -3.10 -9.12
C ALA A 561 3.44 -1.91 -8.15
N VAL A 562 3.04 -2.14 -6.89
CA VAL A 562 3.05 -1.11 -5.83
C VAL A 562 4.47 -0.57 -5.61
N GLU A 563 5.45 -1.45 -5.44
CA GLU A 563 6.86 -1.07 -5.31
C GLU A 563 7.35 -0.31 -6.55
N GLY A 564 6.87 -0.72 -7.73
CA GLY A 564 7.15 -0.06 -9.00
C GLY A 564 6.59 1.35 -9.11
N VAL A 565 5.39 1.63 -8.59
CA VAL A 565 4.83 2.99 -8.51
C VAL A 565 5.74 3.87 -7.66
N LEU A 566 6.10 3.41 -6.44
CA LEU A 566 6.95 4.15 -5.53
C LEU A 566 8.35 4.40 -6.13
N ALA A 567 8.95 3.35 -6.71
CA ALA A 567 10.26 3.46 -7.34
C ALA A 567 10.25 4.40 -8.55
N ALA A 568 9.25 4.30 -9.43
CA ALA A 568 9.17 5.12 -10.63
C ALA A 568 8.95 6.61 -10.32
N ALA A 569 8.30 6.92 -9.21
CA ALA A 569 8.12 8.30 -8.75
C ALA A 569 9.46 8.99 -8.45
N VAL A 570 10.43 8.26 -7.86
CA VAL A 570 11.69 8.85 -7.40
C VAL A 570 12.93 8.46 -8.21
N GLU A 571 12.87 7.36 -9.00
CA GLU A 571 14.03 6.82 -9.72
C GLU A 571 14.05 7.25 -11.20
N PRO A 572 14.89 8.21 -11.58
CA PRO A 572 14.88 8.74 -12.94
C PRO A 572 15.54 7.83 -14.00
N ARG A 573 16.22 6.77 -13.60
CA ARG A 573 17.02 5.94 -14.50
C ARG A 573 16.23 4.87 -15.23
N PHE A 574 15.00 4.60 -14.85
CA PHE A 574 14.14 3.71 -15.63
C PHE A 574 13.83 4.30 -17.00
N LYS A 575 14.02 3.50 -18.04
CA LYS A 575 13.67 3.87 -19.41
C LYS A 575 12.16 3.80 -19.64
N ALA A 576 11.51 2.82 -19.04
CA ALA A 576 10.06 2.65 -19.00
C ALA A 576 9.65 1.74 -17.84
N VAL A 577 8.38 1.82 -17.42
CA VAL A 577 7.82 1.10 -16.27
C VAL A 577 6.49 0.45 -16.66
N ALA A 578 6.31 -0.85 -16.38
CA ALA A 578 5.07 -1.58 -16.61
C ALA A 578 4.52 -2.15 -15.29
N LEU A 579 3.31 -1.77 -14.95
CA LEU A 579 2.68 -2.04 -13.66
C LEU A 579 1.38 -2.82 -13.88
N SER A 580 1.35 -4.09 -13.51
CA SER A 580 0.16 -4.94 -13.65
C SER A 580 -0.54 -5.07 -12.30
N SER A 581 -1.84 -4.75 -12.28
CA SER A 581 -2.69 -4.79 -11.08
C SER A 581 -2.07 -4.08 -9.85
N PRO A 582 -1.59 -2.82 -9.99
CA PRO A 582 -1.11 -2.07 -8.84
C PRO A 582 -2.25 -1.84 -7.85
N ASN A 583 -1.94 -1.80 -6.55
CA ASN A 583 -2.90 -1.37 -5.55
C ASN A 583 -2.92 0.17 -5.48
N GLY A 584 -4.01 0.76 -5.01
CA GLY A 584 -4.14 2.21 -4.82
C GLY A 584 -4.10 2.60 -3.34
N PHE A 585 -5.28 2.77 -2.75
CA PHE A 585 -5.47 3.21 -1.37
C PHE A 585 -5.93 2.07 -0.46
N LEU A 586 -5.70 2.25 0.84
CA LEU A 586 -6.06 1.25 1.83
C LEU A 586 -7.58 1.09 1.99
N GLU A 587 -8.32 2.18 1.82
CA GLU A 587 -9.79 2.22 1.94
C GLU A 587 -10.49 1.07 1.20
N TYR A 588 -10.09 0.79 -0.04
CA TYR A 588 -10.70 -0.28 -0.81
C TYR A 588 -10.17 -1.68 -0.49
N GLN A 589 -9.16 -1.79 0.37
CA GLN A 589 -8.62 -3.09 0.77
C GLN A 589 -9.55 -3.86 1.72
N LYS A 590 -10.54 -3.19 2.29
CA LYS A 590 -11.61 -3.81 3.08
C LYS A 590 -12.62 -4.61 2.25
N VAL A 591 -12.65 -4.40 0.93
CA VAL A 591 -13.60 -5.04 0.01
C VAL A 591 -13.27 -6.51 -0.29
N PRO A 592 -12.04 -6.91 -0.64
CA PRO A 592 -11.68 -8.30 -0.85
C PRO A 592 -11.82 -9.13 0.43
N GLU A 593 -12.48 -10.30 0.34
CA GLU A 593 -12.78 -11.16 1.49
C GLU A 593 -11.55 -11.47 2.36
N GLN A 594 -10.43 -11.85 1.75
CA GLN A 594 -9.20 -12.18 2.48
C GLN A 594 -8.63 -10.98 3.23
N ARG A 595 -8.68 -9.79 2.63
CA ARG A 595 -8.16 -8.56 3.24
C ARG A 595 -9.12 -8.01 4.29
N SER A 596 -10.43 -8.08 4.04
CA SER A 596 -11.45 -7.75 5.02
C SER A 596 -11.31 -8.61 6.28
N ALA A 597 -11.08 -9.92 6.12
CA ALA A 597 -10.81 -10.82 7.22
C ALA A 597 -9.56 -10.45 8.00
N TYR A 598 -8.49 -10.06 7.30
CA TYR A 598 -7.25 -9.60 7.93
C TYR A 598 -7.44 -8.30 8.71
N LEU A 599 -8.10 -7.31 8.13
CA LEU A 599 -8.43 -6.05 8.82
C LEU A 599 -9.31 -6.30 10.04
N GLY A 600 -10.30 -7.19 9.92
CA GLY A 600 -11.13 -7.61 11.04
C GLY A 600 -10.30 -8.24 12.18
N LEU A 601 -9.28 -9.03 11.86
CA LEU A 601 -8.35 -9.57 12.86
C LEU A 601 -7.53 -8.46 13.53
N MET A 602 -7.08 -7.45 12.77
CA MET A 602 -6.38 -6.28 13.34
C MET A 602 -7.27 -5.52 14.31
N LEU A 603 -8.53 -5.27 13.94
CA LEU A 603 -9.51 -4.62 14.82
C LEU A 603 -9.81 -5.45 16.08
N GLN A 604 -9.89 -6.78 15.95
CA GLN A 604 -10.07 -7.67 17.08
C GLN A 604 -8.88 -7.67 18.05
N GLN A 605 -7.67 -7.59 17.53
CA GLN A 605 -6.42 -7.57 18.32
C GLN A 605 -6.05 -6.18 18.85
N HIS A 606 -6.75 -5.15 18.42
CA HIS A 606 -6.58 -3.80 18.95
C HIS A 606 -6.87 -3.77 20.47
N VAL A 607 -6.25 -2.90 21.22
CA VAL A 607 -6.44 -2.76 22.67
C VAL A 607 -6.89 -1.32 22.97
N PRO A 608 -8.19 -1.10 23.34
CA PRO A 608 -9.26 -2.11 23.43
C PRO A 608 -9.70 -2.63 22.05
N SER A 609 -10.31 -3.81 21.99
CA SER A 609 -10.82 -4.39 20.75
C SER A 609 -11.86 -3.48 20.09
N LEU A 610 -11.74 -3.29 18.78
CA LEU A 610 -12.58 -2.40 17.96
C LEU A 610 -13.62 -3.14 17.10
N ILE A 611 -13.92 -4.41 17.38
CA ILE A 611 -14.99 -5.10 16.68
C ILE A 611 -16.37 -4.62 17.17
N ASN A 612 -17.33 -4.55 16.26
CA ASN A 612 -18.70 -4.21 16.63
C ASN A 612 -19.29 -5.24 17.63
N PRO A 613 -20.28 -4.83 18.44
CA PRO A 613 -20.99 -5.75 19.34
C PRO A 613 -21.59 -6.96 18.61
N PRO A 614 -21.71 -8.13 19.27
CA PRO A 614 -22.37 -9.31 18.68
C PRO A 614 -23.78 -8.99 18.18
N GLY A 615 -24.13 -9.51 17.01
CA GLY A 615 -25.42 -9.25 16.36
C GLY A 615 -25.48 -8.00 15.49
N THR A 616 -24.42 -7.20 15.42
CA THR A 616 -24.33 -6.10 14.46
C THR A 616 -24.32 -6.65 13.03
N PRO A 617 -25.24 -6.19 12.14
CA PRO A 617 -25.20 -6.62 10.75
C PRO A 617 -23.93 -6.11 10.09
N VAL A 618 -23.17 -7.02 9.50
CA VAL A 618 -22.03 -6.66 8.68
C VAL A 618 -22.56 -6.42 7.26
N ILE A 619 -22.89 -5.18 6.96
CA ILE A 619 -23.32 -4.76 5.65
C ILE A 619 -22.23 -3.85 5.08
N THR A 620 -21.52 -4.35 4.11
CA THR A 620 -20.73 -3.50 3.24
C THR A 620 -21.62 -3.15 2.05
N GLN A 621 -21.97 -1.89 1.88
CA GLN A 621 -22.57 -1.42 0.65
C GLN A 621 -21.47 -1.24 -0.39
N LEU A 622 -21.51 -2.06 -1.42
CA LEU A 622 -20.56 -2.00 -2.53
C LEU A 622 -21.32 -1.60 -3.79
N GLY A 623 -21.19 -0.34 -4.22
CA GLY A 623 -21.85 0.16 -5.41
C GLY A 623 -23.38 0.06 -5.37
N GLY A 624 -23.99 0.21 -4.20
CA GLY A 624 -25.43 0.08 -4.00
C GLY A 624 -25.93 -1.36 -3.95
N VAL A 625 -25.06 -2.36 -4.03
CA VAL A 625 -25.42 -3.77 -3.82
C VAL A 625 -25.12 -4.13 -2.36
N PRO A 626 -26.12 -4.49 -1.55
CA PRO A 626 -25.88 -4.91 -0.18
C PRO A 626 -25.12 -6.25 -0.18
N VAL A 627 -23.88 -6.23 0.30
CA VAL A 627 -23.13 -7.46 0.59
C VAL A 627 -23.41 -7.83 2.02
N THR A 628 -24.23 -8.83 2.23
CA THR A 628 -24.44 -9.40 3.55
C THR A 628 -23.31 -10.38 3.85
N ALA A 629 -22.36 -9.97 4.70
CA ALA A 629 -21.49 -10.92 5.35
C ALA A 629 -22.22 -11.58 6.55
N PRO A 630 -21.83 -12.79 6.99
CA PRO A 630 -22.40 -13.41 8.18
C PRO A 630 -22.28 -12.48 9.39
N SER A 631 -23.29 -12.43 10.26
CA SER A 631 -23.19 -11.63 11.48
C SER A 631 -22.09 -12.17 12.39
N SER A 632 -21.49 -11.30 13.21
CA SER A 632 -20.47 -11.72 14.19
C SER A 632 -20.97 -12.79 15.16
N ALA A 633 -22.30 -12.91 15.35
CA ALA A 633 -22.92 -13.94 16.17
C ALA A 633 -22.95 -15.34 15.51
N ASP A 634 -22.82 -15.42 14.19
CA ASP A 634 -22.91 -16.67 13.43
C ASP A 634 -21.54 -17.33 13.21
N CYS A 635 -20.48 -16.70 13.69
CA CYS A 635 -19.13 -17.19 13.54
C CYS A 635 -18.79 -18.27 14.59
N ALA A 636 -18.59 -19.51 14.14
CA ALA A 636 -17.91 -20.54 14.94
C ALA A 636 -16.38 -20.32 14.91
N ALA A 637 -15.69 -20.54 16.02
CA ALA A 637 -14.23 -20.37 16.06
C ALA A 637 -13.49 -21.41 15.17
N PRO A 638 -12.46 -20.99 14.39
CA PRO A 638 -11.85 -19.69 14.33
C PRO A 638 -12.65 -18.73 13.45
N CYS A 639 -13.31 -17.80 14.08
CA CYS A 639 -14.13 -16.81 13.39
C CYS A 639 -13.29 -15.70 12.81
N THR A 640 -13.47 -15.42 11.54
CA THR A 640 -12.99 -14.17 10.94
C THR A 640 -13.75 -13.03 11.60
N ALA A 641 -13.06 -12.07 12.19
CA ALA A 641 -13.71 -10.92 12.79
C ALA A 641 -14.33 -10.07 11.68
N PHE A 642 -15.66 -9.91 11.77
CA PHE A 642 -16.39 -9.01 10.87
C PHE A 642 -16.55 -7.64 11.54
N TYR A 643 -16.59 -6.62 10.73
CA TYR A 643 -16.77 -5.25 11.18
C TYR A 643 -17.67 -4.46 10.23
N ASN A 644 -18.33 -3.45 10.77
CA ASN A 644 -19.13 -2.49 10.02
C ASN A 644 -18.74 -1.09 10.50
N GLU A 645 -18.10 -0.33 9.64
CA GLU A 645 -17.72 1.07 9.91
C GLU A 645 -18.86 2.06 9.61
N ASN A 646 -19.94 1.59 8.97
CA ASN A 646 -21.10 2.41 8.61
C ASN A 646 -20.74 3.73 7.88
N MET A 647 -19.83 3.64 6.92
CA MET A 647 -19.47 4.74 6.03
C MET A 647 -20.25 4.62 4.71
N PRO A 648 -20.69 5.72 4.09
CA PRO A 648 -21.22 5.67 2.74
C PRO A 648 -20.07 5.41 1.75
N ASP A 649 -20.36 4.70 0.66
CA ASP A 649 -19.41 4.59 -0.44
C ASP A 649 -19.18 5.96 -1.12
N PRO A 650 -18.05 6.22 -1.79
CA PRO A 650 -17.82 7.43 -2.54
C PRO A 650 -18.97 7.75 -3.51
N GLY A 651 -19.40 9.00 -3.52
CA GLY A 651 -20.51 9.48 -4.35
C GLY A 651 -21.91 9.10 -3.86
N GLN A 652 -22.04 8.43 -2.72
CA GLN A 652 -23.36 8.13 -2.12
C GLN A 652 -23.86 9.28 -1.25
N PRO A 653 -25.20 9.40 -1.08
CA PRO A 653 -25.78 10.40 -0.21
C PRO A 653 -25.28 10.28 1.25
N PRO A 654 -25.27 11.41 2.01
CA PRO A 654 -24.95 11.39 3.42
C PRO A 654 -25.81 10.38 4.21
N LEU A 655 -25.20 9.67 5.14
CA LEU A 655 -25.91 8.73 6.01
C LEU A 655 -25.86 9.17 7.49
N VAL A 656 -26.75 8.60 8.30
CA VAL A 656 -26.69 8.72 9.76
C VAL A 656 -26.02 7.47 10.31
N ASN A 657 -24.95 7.64 11.07
CA ASN A 657 -24.33 6.54 11.78
C ASN A 657 -25.27 6.00 12.85
N THR A 658 -25.60 4.71 12.75
CA THR A 658 -26.49 3.98 13.67
C THR A 658 -25.87 2.70 14.22
N ILE A 659 -24.62 2.44 13.87
CA ILE A 659 -23.92 1.21 14.23
C ILE A 659 -22.99 1.49 15.41
N ALA A 660 -23.21 0.81 16.51
CA ALA A 660 -22.34 0.92 17.69
C ALA A 660 -20.91 0.46 17.38
N GLY A 661 -19.91 1.23 17.81
CA GLY A 661 -18.49 0.97 17.58
C GLY A 661 -18.00 1.34 16.16
N ALA A 662 -18.90 1.87 15.30
CA ALA A 662 -18.51 2.21 13.93
C ALA A 662 -17.54 3.40 13.88
N LEU A 663 -17.73 4.39 14.77
CA LEU A 663 -16.88 5.58 14.82
C LEU A 663 -15.43 5.24 15.14
N GLU A 664 -15.20 4.40 16.14
CA GLU A 664 -13.87 3.96 16.55
C GLU A 664 -13.16 3.16 15.45
N ILE A 665 -13.93 2.36 14.70
CA ILE A 665 -13.42 1.63 13.52
C ILE A 665 -13.00 2.62 12.43
N GLN A 666 -13.83 3.63 12.15
CA GLN A 666 -13.52 4.67 11.17
C GLN A 666 -12.26 5.46 11.57
N GLU A 667 -12.12 5.84 12.85
CA GLU A 667 -10.94 6.53 13.36
C GLU A 667 -9.66 5.68 13.28
N TYR A 668 -9.78 4.37 13.49
CA TYR A 668 -8.67 3.44 13.32
C TYR A 668 -8.22 3.39 11.85
N PHE A 669 -9.16 3.29 10.90
CA PHE A 669 -8.83 3.28 9.48
C PHE A 669 -8.23 4.61 9.03
N GLU A 670 -8.74 5.75 9.51
CA GLU A 670 -8.12 7.05 9.24
C GLU A 670 -6.67 7.11 9.75
N ARG A 671 -6.38 6.65 10.97
CA ARG A 671 -5.00 6.60 11.48
C ARG A 671 -4.12 5.66 10.66
N LEU A 672 -4.67 4.52 10.23
CA LEU A 672 -3.96 3.55 9.40
C LEU A 672 -3.62 4.15 8.02
N GLU A 673 -4.56 4.83 7.38
CA GLU A 673 -4.35 5.52 6.12
C GLU A 673 -3.36 6.67 6.26
N TRP A 674 -3.51 7.49 7.25
CA TRP A 674 -2.60 8.61 7.52
C TRP A 674 -1.15 8.16 7.71
N LEU A 675 -0.92 7.10 8.52
CA LEU A 675 0.41 6.51 8.72
C LEU A 675 1.00 5.90 7.45
N ASN A 676 0.16 5.49 6.51
CA ASN A 676 0.56 4.89 5.25
C ASN A 676 0.41 5.82 4.03
N ALA A 677 -0.07 7.04 4.17
CA ALA A 677 -0.26 7.98 3.04
C ALA A 677 1.03 8.18 2.23
N ASN A 678 2.19 8.19 2.90
CA ASN A 678 3.50 8.26 2.27
C ASN A 678 4.07 6.88 1.83
N ASN A 679 3.20 5.90 1.62
CA ASN A 679 3.48 4.56 1.11
C ASN A 679 2.35 4.03 0.20
N ALA A 680 1.21 4.69 0.16
CA ALA A 680 0.09 4.27 -0.69
C ALA A 680 0.40 4.54 -2.17
N ALA A 681 0.40 3.50 -3.01
CA ALA A 681 0.68 3.66 -4.44
C ALA A 681 -0.27 4.67 -5.10
N GLY A 682 -1.55 4.74 -4.67
CA GLY A 682 -2.51 5.73 -5.14
C GLY A 682 -2.02 7.18 -4.99
N ALA A 683 -1.41 7.51 -3.85
CA ALA A 683 -0.85 8.83 -3.60
C ALA A 683 0.42 9.14 -4.43
N PHE A 684 1.11 8.10 -4.92
CA PHE A 684 2.30 8.27 -5.76
C PHE A 684 1.99 8.29 -7.26
N MET A 685 0.82 7.86 -7.70
CA MET A 685 0.48 7.83 -9.12
C MET A 685 0.50 9.21 -9.78
N GLU A 686 0.22 10.29 -9.04
CA GLU A 686 0.32 11.65 -9.56
C GLU A 686 1.76 12.02 -9.99
N TYR A 687 2.78 11.41 -9.36
CA TYR A 687 4.19 11.66 -9.69
C TYR A 687 4.71 10.81 -10.86
N LEU A 688 3.93 9.88 -11.35
CA LEU A 688 4.19 9.16 -12.61
C LEU A 688 3.77 9.94 -13.86
N GLY A 689 2.91 10.94 -13.67
CA GLY A 689 2.33 11.76 -14.73
C GLY A 689 2.91 13.17 -14.79
N THR A 690 2.00 14.14 -14.66
CA THR A 690 2.31 15.57 -14.85
C THR A 690 3.11 16.19 -13.70
N LYS A 691 3.02 15.64 -12.48
CA LYS A 691 3.74 16.14 -11.29
C LYS A 691 5.06 15.40 -11.04
N SER A 692 5.73 14.91 -12.09
CA SER A 692 7.01 14.16 -11.94
C SER A 692 8.03 14.91 -11.10
N ILE A 693 8.52 14.27 -10.03
CA ILE A 693 9.56 14.81 -9.14
C ILE A 693 10.90 14.98 -9.89
N ASN A 694 11.17 14.06 -10.82
CA ASN A 694 12.40 14.03 -11.61
C ASN A 694 12.07 14.11 -13.11
N PRO A 695 11.78 15.29 -13.68
CA PRO A 695 11.45 15.43 -15.10
C PRO A 695 12.57 14.96 -16.02
N PRO A 696 12.26 14.43 -17.21
CA PRO A 696 10.92 14.16 -17.71
C PRO A 696 10.27 12.95 -17.00
N ALA A 697 8.93 12.93 -16.97
CA ALA A 697 8.19 11.77 -16.47
C ALA A 697 8.56 10.49 -17.24
N ARG A 698 8.58 9.36 -16.55
CA ARG A 698 8.89 8.06 -17.17
C ARG A 698 7.70 7.60 -18.01
N PRO A 699 7.92 6.96 -19.16
CA PRO A 699 6.86 6.20 -19.82
C PRO A 699 6.34 5.11 -18.89
N VAL A 700 5.03 5.07 -18.68
CA VAL A 700 4.36 4.11 -17.80
C VAL A 700 3.26 3.41 -18.57
N LEU A 701 3.20 2.08 -18.45
CA LEU A 701 2.08 1.24 -18.84
C LEU A 701 1.44 0.67 -17.57
N ILE A 702 0.14 0.84 -17.41
CA ILE A 702 -0.62 0.24 -16.33
C ILE A 702 -1.57 -0.80 -16.95
N GLN A 703 -1.49 -2.03 -16.45
CA GLN A 703 -2.43 -3.08 -16.82
C GLN A 703 -3.37 -3.36 -15.64
N MET A 704 -4.65 -3.49 -15.91
CA MET A 704 -5.65 -3.91 -14.93
C MET A 704 -6.65 -4.87 -15.55
N ALA A 705 -7.28 -5.71 -14.74
CA ALA A 705 -8.31 -6.64 -15.18
C ALA A 705 -9.67 -6.22 -14.63
N ARG A 706 -10.71 -6.25 -15.48
CA ARG A 706 -12.07 -6.03 -14.98
C ARG A 706 -12.52 -7.23 -14.15
N GLY A 707 -12.98 -6.97 -12.92
CA GLY A 707 -13.39 -7.99 -11.99
C GLY A 707 -12.27 -8.51 -11.07
N ASP A 708 -11.14 -7.81 -11.01
CA ASP A 708 -10.07 -8.10 -10.05
C ASP A 708 -10.62 -8.00 -8.62
N ARG A 709 -10.54 -9.11 -7.88
CA ARG A 709 -11.05 -9.25 -6.52
C ARG A 709 -9.97 -9.07 -5.46
N THR A 710 -8.72 -8.96 -5.86
CA THR A 710 -7.57 -8.75 -4.99
C THR A 710 -7.16 -7.28 -4.94
N THR A 711 -6.99 -6.63 -6.10
CA THR A 711 -6.82 -5.18 -6.23
C THR A 711 -8.03 -4.63 -6.97
N VAL A 712 -9.09 -4.37 -6.21
CA VAL A 712 -10.39 -4.03 -6.79
C VAL A 712 -10.32 -2.82 -7.70
N ASN A 713 -11.07 -2.85 -8.82
CA ASN A 713 -10.96 -1.84 -9.87
C ASN A 713 -11.17 -0.39 -9.39
N PRO A 714 -12.12 -0.08 -8.47
CA PRO A 714 -12.24 1.27 -7.94
C PRO A 714 -10.96 1.81 -7.32
N ASN A 715 -10.25 0.99 -6.55
CA ASN A 715 -8.99 1.34 -5.91
C ASN A 715 -7.91 1.77 -6.92
N VAL A 716 -7.70 0.94 -7.94
CA VAL A 716 -6.70 1.22 -8.99
C VAL A 716 -7.13 2.42 -9.84
N ALA A 717 -8.42 2.47 -10.21
CA ALA A 717 -8.98 3.53 -11.05
C ALA A 717 -8.91 4.91 -10.38
N GLU A 718 -9.05 4.99 -9.08
CA GLU A 718 -8.92 6.24 -8.33
C GLU A 718 -7.50 6.79 -8.42
N GLY A 719 -6.48 5.97 -8.14
CA GLY A 719 -5.08 6.38 -8.30
C GLY A 719 -4.75 6.81 -9.72
N ILE A 720 -5.28 6.10 -10.73
CA ILE A 720 -5.12 6.47 -12.15
C ILE A 720 -5.73 7.84 -12.45
N ARG A 721 -6.90 8.16 -11.87
CA ARG A 721 -7.54 9.47 -12.04
C ARG A 721 -6.71 10.58 -11.41
N PHE A 722 -6.24 10.38 -10.19
CA PHE A 722 -5.38 11.35 -9.52
C PHE A 722 -4.07 11.60 -10.28
N GLY A 723 -3.51 10.53 -10.86
CA GLY A 723 -2.32 10.63 -11.70
C GLY A 723 -2.57 11.16 -13.12
N MET A 724 -3.83 11.34 -13.55
CA MET A 724 -4.21 11.63 -14.95
C MET A 724 -3.58 10.64 -15.94
N LEU A 725 -3.58 9.34 -15.59
CA LEU A 725 -2.88 8.27 -16.31
C LEU A 725 -3.80 7.41 -17.19
N ALA A 726 -5.07 7.79 -17.40
CA ALA A 726 -6.05 6.98 -18.12
C ALA A 726 -5.63 6.60 -19.55
N ASP A 727 -4.85 7.46 -20.21
CA ASP A 727 -4.27 7.23 -21.53
C ASP A 727 -3.12 6.21 -21.56
N ARG A 728 -2.69 5.73 -20.37
CA ARG A 728 -1.57 4.80 -20.16
C ARG A 728 -2.03 3.45 -19.62
N VAL A 729 -3.34 3.22 -19.61
CA VAL A 729 -3.95 2.02 -19.04
C VAL A 729 -4.43 1.09 -20.13
N THR A 730 -4.19 -0.19 -19.97
CA THR A 730 -4.87 -1.25 -20.70
C THR A 730 -5.74 -2.05 -19.73
N LEU A 731 -7.01 -2.24 -20.11
CA LEU A 731 -8.01 -2.93 -19.31
C LEU A 731 -8.35 -4.27 -19.95
N TYR A 732 -7.95 -5.36 -19.31
CA TYR A 732 -8.40 -6.70 -19.69
C TYR A 732 -9.88 -6.90 -19.31
N ARG A 733 -10.71 -7.19 -20.31
CA ARG A 733 -12.16 -7.39 -20.22
C ARG A 733 -12.46 -8.84 -19.84
N HIS A 734 -12.15 -9.21 -18.59
CA HIS A 734 -12.45 -10.57 -18.08
C HIS A 734 -13.94 -10.91 -18.17
N ASP A 735 -14.81 -9.93 -17.95
CA ASP A 735 -16.27 -10.05 -18.11
C ASP A 735 -16.67 -10.52 -19.52
N LEU A 736 -16.05 -9.97 -20.57
CA LEU A 736 -16.29 -10.41 -21.95
C LEU A 736 -15.71 -11.79 -22.23
N PHE A 737 -14.53 -12.09 -21.66
CA PHE A 737 -13.88 -13.38 -21.82
C PHE A 737 -14.72 -14.53 -21.26
N VAL A 738 -15.22 -14.41 -20.02
CA VAL A 738 -15.99 -15.48 -19.37
C VAL A 738 -17.39 -15.65 -19.97
N THR A 739 -17.92 -14.62 -20.63
CA THR A 739 -19.22 -14.65 -21.31
C THR A 739 -19.15 -14.98 -22.80
N ALA A 740 -17.94 -15.02 -23.38
CA ALA A 740 -17.76 -15.33 -24.79
C ALA A 740 -18.27 -16.74 -25.15
N PRO A 741 -18.98 -16.92 -26.27
CA PRO A 741 -19.50 -18.24 -26.68
C PRO A 741 -18.41 -19.32 -26.78
N SER A 742 -17.20 -18.97 -27.21
CA SER A 742 -16.05 -19.87 -27.30
C SER A 742 -15.53 -20.36 -25.94
N THR A 743 -15.76 -19.59 -24.88
CA THR A 743 -15.26 -19.84 -23.52
C THR A 743 -16.31 -20.50 -22.62
N VAL A 744 -17.58 -20.09 -22.75
CA VAL A 744 -18.69 -20.55 -21.90
C VAL A 744 -18.79 -22.08 -21.84
N ASP A 745 -18.68 -22.79 -22.95
CA ASP A 745 -18.80 -24.27 -22.97
C ASP A 745 -17.59 -24.96 -22.34
N ARG A 746 -16.44 -24.30 -22.31
CA ARG A 746 -15.26 -24.78 -21.57
C ARG A 746 -15.43 -24.56 -20.08
N ILE A 747 -15.94 -23.40 -19.68
CA ILE A 747 -16.21 -23.04 -18.28
C ILE A 747 -17.25 -23.96 -17.66
N LYS A 748 -18.30 -24.34 -18.39
CA LYS A 748 -19.30 -25.30 -17.87
C LYS A 748 -18.71 -26.62 -17.41
N LYS A 749 -17.58 -27.05 -18.00
CA LYS A 749 -16.87 -28.29 -17.68
C LYS A 749 -15.94 -28.18 -16.48
N LEU A 750 -15.68 -26.96 -15.99
CA LEU A 750 -14.84 -26.72 -14.84
C LEU A 750 -15.53 -27.15 -13.55
N THR A 751 -14.72 -27.64 -12.62
CA THR A 751 -15.16 -27.90 -11.23
C THR A 751 -15.50 -26.60 -10.50
N PRO A 752 -16.25 -26.62 -9.39
CA PRO A 752 -16.51 -25.43 -8.59
C PRO A 752 -15.22 -24.68 -8.16
N ALA A 753 -14.17 -25.41 -7.78
CA ALA A 753 -12.88 -24.82 -7.40
C ALA A 753 -12.18 -24.13 -8.59
N GLU A 754 -12.24 -24.72 -9.79
CA GLU A 754 -11.70 -24.12 -11.00
C GLU A 754 -12.49 -22.88 -11.43
N LYS A 755 -13.81 -22.90 -11.27
CA LYS A 755 -14.65 -21.71 -11.53
C LYS A 755 -14.32 -20.58 -10.56
N LEU A 756 -14.14 -20.91 -9.27
CA LEU A 756 -13.71 -19.93 -8.26
C LEU A 756 -12.33 -19.35 -8.61
N SER A 757 -11.37 -20.17 -9.03
CA SER A 757 -10.07 -19.70 -9.49
C SER A 757 -10.17 -18.82 -10.74
N LEU A 758 -11.04 -19.17 -11.70
CA LEU A 758 -11.26 -18.36 -12.90
C LEU A 758 -11.95 -17.02 -12.59
N SER A 759 -12.75 -16.94 -11.54
CA SER A 759 -13.43 -15.69 -11.14
C SER A 759 -12.48 -14.64 -10.55
N GLU A 760 -11.19 -14.96 -10.42
CA GLU A 760 -10.15 -14.07 -9.91
C GLU A 760 -9.10 -13.75 -10.99
N PRO A 761 -9.30 -12.71 -11.80
CA PRO A 761 -8.38 -12.37 -12.86
C PRO A 761 -7.14 -11.60 -12.43
N HIS A 762 -6.92 -11.38 -11.15
CA HIS A 762 -5.79 -10.58 -10.61
C HIS A 762 -4.44 -10.93 -11.25
N ALA A 763 -4.18 -12.23 -11.40
CA ALA A 763 -2.92 -12.75 -11.94
C ALA A 763 -3.01 -13.06 -13.45
N PHE A 764 -3.87 -12.37 -14.24
CA PHE A 764 -4.06 -12.65 -15.67
C PHE A 764 -2.75 -12.63 -16.47
N LEU A 765 -1.83 -11.75 -16.13
CA LEU A 765 -0.48 -11.64 -16.74
C LEU A 765 0.34 -12.92 -16.65
N VAL A 766 0.13 -13.74 -15.65
CA VAL A 766 0.91 -14.96 -15.36
C VAL A 766 0.07 -16.23 -15.41
N GLY A 767 -1.11 -16.16 -15.96
CA GLY A 767 -2.02 -17.30 -16.15
C GLY A 767 -1.54 -18.35 -17.15
N THR A 768 -0.25 -18.34 -17.54
CA THR A 768 0.35 -19.27 -18.50
C THR A 768 0.67 -20.64 -17.90
N ASP A 769 0.53 -20.82 -16.57
CA ASP A 769 1.21 -21.93 -15.91
C ASP A 769 0.27 -22.87 -15.18
N THR A 770 0.37 -24.14 -15.56
CA THR A 770 -0.27 -25.27 -14.85
C THR A 770 0.34 -25.56 -13.49
N VAL A 771 1.50 -25.00 -13.17
CA VAL A 771 2.27 -25.32 -11.98
C VAL A 771 1.98 -24.39 -10.81
N ALA A 772 1.66 -23.15 -11.07
CA ALA A 772 1.29 -22.20 -10.02
C ALA A 772 -0.06 -22.54 -9.37
N HIS A 773 -0.92 -23.17 -10.16
CA HIS A 773 -2.18 -23.70 -9.67
C HIS A 773 -2.30 -25.17 -10.05
N PRO A 774 -1.54 -26.07 -9.42
CA PRO A 774 -1.58 -27.50 -9.74
C PRO A 774 -2.98 -28.09 -9.58
N ALA A 775 -3.85 -27.43 -8.84
CA ALA A 775 -5.25 -27.80 -8.70
C ALA A 775 -6.16 -27.32 -9.87
N THR A 776 -5.66 -26.47 -10.78
CA THR A 776 -6.49 -25.84 -11.83
C THR A 776 -5.84 -25.78 -13.21
N PRO A 777 -5.29 -26.90 -13.77
CA PRO A 777 -4.63 -26.88 -15.08
C PRO A 777 -5.57 -26.47 -16.22
N SER A 778 -6.87 -26.72 -16.07
CA SER A 778 -7.88 -26.33 -17.05
C SER A 778 -8.06 -24.81 -17.13
N VAL A 779 -7.93 -24.11 -16.00
CA VAL A 779 -7.99 -22.63 -15.94
C VAL A 779 -6.75 -22.02 -16.59
N ALA A 780 -5.55 -22.55 -16.29
CA ALA A 780 -4.31 -22.11 -16.92
C ALA A 780 -4.35 -22.28 -18.44
N ALA A 781 -4.88 -23.38 -18.93
CA ALA A 781 -5.07 -23.61 -20.38
C ALA A 781 -6.09 -22.64 -21.02
N LEU A 782 -7.06 -22.12 -20.23
CA LEU A 782 -7.99 -21.10 -20.67
C LEU A 782 -7.32 -19.72 -20.75
N MET A 783 -6.51 -19.37 -19.74
CA MET A 783 -5.93 -18.04 -19.57
C MET A 783 -4.63 -17.82 -20.36
N LYS A 784 -4.06 -18.88 -20.93
CA LYS A 784 -2.73 -18.84 -21.57
C LYS A 784 -2.60 -17.73 -22.63
N ASP A 785 -3.57 -17.63 -23.52
CA ASP A 785 -3.51 -16.67 -24.63
C ASP A 785 -3.64 -15.24 -24.10
N ILE A 786 -4.48 -15.03 -23.08
CA ILE A 786 -4.63 -13.75 -22.37
C ILE A 786 -3.31 -13.32 -21.72
N ALA A 787 -2.64 -14.25 -21.05
CA ALA A 787 -1.37 -13.96 -20.39
C ALA A 787 -0.27 -13.60 -21.41
N HIS A 788 -0.18 -14.35 -22.52
CA HIS A 788 0.78 -14.04 -23.59
C HIS A 788 0.54 -12.65 -24.19
N GLU A 789 -0.71 -12.30 -24.43
CA GLU A 789 -1.08 -11.00 -24.97
C GLU A 789 -0.72 -9.87 -24.01
N ALA A 790 -1.00 -10.03 -22.72
CA ALA A 790 -0.59 -9.07 -21.70
C ALA A 790 0.94 -8.92 -21.62
N GLN A 791 1.69 -10.02 -21.76
CA GLN A 791 3.15 -10.02 -21.82
C GLN A 791 3.68 -9.37 -23.12
N ASP A 792 2.99 -9.57 -24.25
CA ASP A 792 3.31 -8.91 -25.54
C ASP A 792 3.21 -7.39 -25.43
N GLN A 793 2.16 -6.88 -24.76
CA GLN A 793 2.00 -5.45 -24.51
C GLN A 793 3.19 -4.87 -23.76
N ILE A 794 3.62 -5.54 -22.69
CA ILE A 794 4.77 -5.08 -21.88
C ILE A 794 6.06 -5.13 -22.73
N ALA A 795 6.31 -6.22 -23.44
CA ALA A 795 7.52 -6.38 -24.23
C ALA A 795 7.56 -5.37 -25.41
N ALA A 796 6.45 -5.15 -26.08
CA ALA A 796 6.31 -4.14 -27.14
C ALA A 796 6.55 -2.73 -26.58
N PHE A 797 6.00 -2.44 -25.41
CA PHE A 797 6.20 -1.18 -24.70
C PHE A 797 7.69 -0.95 -24.39
N PHE A 798 8.39 -1.92 -23.83
CA PHE A 798 9.82 -1.82 -23.53
C PHE A 798 10.69 -1.73 -24.79
N ASN A 799 10.29 -2.34 -25.89
CA ASN A 799 11.03 -2.33 -27.15
C ASN A 799 10.70 -1.13 -28.05
N SER A 800 9.71 -0.31 -27.68
CA SER A 800 9.39 0.89 -28.46
C SER A 800 10.53 1.89 -28.37
N LYS A 801 11.14 2.21 -29.51
CA LYS A 801 12.27 3.14 -29.58
C LYS A 801 11.75 4.56 -29.42
N ASP A 802 12.07 5.19 -28.29
CA ASP A 802 11.95 6.64 -28.03
C ASP A 802 10.58 7.31 -28.25
N LYS A 803 9.54 6.54 -28.54
CA LYS A 803 8.16 7.02 -28.56
C LYS A 803 7.51 6.56 -27.26
N ILE A 804 6.80 7.48 -26.58
CA ILE A 804 5.88 7.09 -25.54
C ILE A 804 4.80 6.26 -26.25
N PRO A 805 4.84 4.93 -26.17
CA PRO A 805 3.82 4.16 -26.85
C PRO A 805 2.52 4.36 -26.10
N ILE A 806 1.53 4.84 -26.77
CA ILE A 806 0.16 4.55 -26.38
C ILE A 806 0.08 3.02 -26.39
N PRO A 807 -0.40 2.37 -25.32
CA PRO A 807 -0.59 0.92 -25.34
C PRO A 807 -1.29 0.53 -26.65
N ILE A 808 -0.70 -0.37 -27.39
CA ILE A 808 -1.31 -0.84 -28.64
C ILE A 808 -2.40 -1.80 -28.21
N ASP A 809 -3.63 -1.52 -28.69
CA ASP A 809 -4.72 -2.47 -28.61
C ASP A 809 -4.42 -3.61 -29.60
N PRO A 810 -4.01 -4.79 -29.13
CA PRO A 810 -3.47 -5.83 -30.01
C PRO A 810 -4.55 -6.51 -30.85
N ASP A 811 -5.81 -6.47 -30.42
CA ASP A 811 -6.92 -7.18 -31.07
C ASP A 811 -8.05 -6.26 -31.54
N GLY A 812 -7.90 -4.92 -31.40
CA GLY A 812 -8.82 -3.91 -31.89
C GLY A 812 -9.97 -3.55 -30.96
N ALA A 813 -10.58 -2.40 -31.19
CA ALA A 813 -11.61 -1.85 -30.34
C ALA A 813 -12.77 -2.84 -30.09
N GLY A 814 -13.08 -3.08 -28.80
CA GLY A 814 -14.21 -3.92 -28.39
C GLY A 814 -13.89 -5.39 -28.16
N SER A 815 -12.63 -5.79 -28.16
CA SER A 815 -12.18 -7.14 -27.84
C SER A 815 -11.75 -7.30 -26.37
N LEU A 816 -10.77 -8.15 -26.07
CA LEU A 816 -10.45 -8.51 -24.68
C LEU A 816 -9.57 -7.49 -23.95
N PHE A 817 -8.85 -6.62 -24.66
CA PHE A 817 -8.06 -5.55 -24.06
C PHE A 817 -8.50 -4.19 -24.62
N GLU A 818 -8.83 -3.27 -23.75
CA GLU A 818 -9.20 -1.90 -24.09
C GLU A 818 -8.05 -0.94 -23.83
N THR A 819 -7.63 -0.18 -24.87
CA THR A 819 -6.54 0.79 -24.81
C THR A 819 -6.81 2.00 -25.70
N PRO A 820 -6.81 3.22 -25.20
CA PRO A 820 -6.78 3.54 -23.76
C PRO A 820 -8.04 3.05 -23.06
N ALA A 821 -7.90 2.64 -21.80
CA ALA A 821 -9.03 2.11 -21.08
C ALA A 821 -10.10 3.19 -20.83
N VAL A 822 -11.35 2.85 -21.09
CA VAL A 822 -12.47 3.55 -20.46
C VAL A 822 -12.54 3.02 -19.03
N LEU A 823 -11.99 3.80 -18.10
CA LEU A 823 -11.98 3.40 -16.70
C LEU A 823 -13.43 3.21 -16.21
N PRO A 824 -13.73 2.09 -15.51
CA PRO A 824 -15.02 1.91 -14.90
C PRO A 824 -15.33 3.06 -13.95
N ASN A 825 -16.61 3.34 -13.76
CA ASN A 825 -17.02 4.23 -12.67
C ASN A 825 -16.31 3.73 -11.38
N PRO A 826 -15.72 4.61 -10.56
CA PRO A 826 -15.06 4.22 -9.30
C PRO A 826 -15.95 3.35 -8.43
N MET A 827 -17.26 3.50 -8.56
CA MET A 827 -18.27 2.80 -7.76
C MET A 827 -18.92 1.60 -8.48
N ASP A 828 -18.41 1.18 -9.64
CA ASP A 828 -18.92 -0.01 -10.31
C ASP A 828 -18.29 -1.29 -9.73
N PHE A 829 -18.85 -1.76 -8.62
CA PHE A 829 -18.49 -3.03 -8.01
C PHE A 829 -19.29 -4.22 -8.55
N GLY A 830 -20.30 -3.99 -9.40
CA GLY A 830 -21.24 -5.03 -9.83
C GLY A 830 -20.59 -6.25 -10.50
N PHE A 831 -19.40 -6.10 -11.07
CA PHE A 831 -18.67 -7.17 -11.72
C PHE A 831 -17.73 -7.98 -10.79
N ILE A 832 -17.50 -7.54 -9.56
CA ILE A 832 -16.72 -8.32 -8.55
C ILE A 832 -17.46 -9.61 -8.20
N PHE A 833 -18.78 -9.62 -8.35
CA PHE A 833 -19.66 -10.71 -7.99
C PHE A 833 -20.17 -11.52 -9.20
N LEU A 834 -19.44 -11.53 -10.31
CA LEU A 834 -19.80 -12.38 -11.47
C LEU A 834 -19.82 -13.85 -11.02
N PRO A 835 -20.90 -14.59 -11.34
CA PRO A 835 -21.14 -15.94 -10.81
C PRO A 835 -20.12 -16.97 -11.29
#